data_cddbb174f5501ee13fc909b8d5d0cd3b
#
_entry.id   cddbb174f5501ee13fc909b8d5d0cd3b
#
_cell.length_a   1.000
_cell.length_b   1.000
_cell.length_c   1.000
_cell.angle_alpha   90.00
_cell.angle_beta   90.00
_cell.angle_gamma   90.00
#
_symmetry.space_group_name_H-M   'P 1'
#
loop_
_entity.id
_entity.type
_entity.pdbx_description
1 polymer ?
#
loop_
_entity_poly.entity_id
_entity_poly.type
_entity_poly.pdbx_seq_one_letter_code
_entity_poly.pdbx_strand_id
1 'polypeptide(L)'
;MNPSRFLLCEVLTTVLLAAAAHRGLGEEPKRFPVPRDCIQPEIGYCHIAGMDFGEEGDRATGDRSALMLFEDGKPLGPPRSVHQDIREKGKGRYSHWTREGLYFSASDNTDPRTNGRRYEVASTNPKSTLGGLARFPARPKTHVEEIDTNRHEYRIEMGGTLDAENTKTLSTGNCLIAFQSNLSLTIENVGDTNVVNPRLVLNDRGNWYTFEDLLSEFTRGAATDQDKAYFIWQSMRENLYHETPLFANDVPHDPVRLMNFFGFNLCDDAGNAGCSVFHHAGLVGSKNRALNGHVQCEACVGGKLQFMDIDMDCFYLDRENERPVSGDACARDHDLVRRELNYGRVVSSFESSEAPAALFGPDDRLYDAQLRGHAIAYTLRPGEKADFRWDNAGKYCAESQQWAHRPKYFGNSKFVFRPRLDLKSAERDAAVAVGLAAATAADGSGNLAGTSADAYLVYRVGVPYAICGGTVRAGLGGKQAGDRCSIAVSLDGKTWKEVWTHQGAGVQVPVVTLDAALDVLNQPAKYGYFVRIGLGSVSAVAAASLDWLEIETDVMAAPASLPRLQLGANHAVYRAESPSACRVRITHEWQESDAVKPLPAIASPEYPQPGATIRDSVVTFSWPALDGARQYHFQVSRRPEFRYPYRPSLDVVIPTTKWCVPYTGTFSPDTTYYWRLRCCDPLGVWGAWSEPWTFQWQGPRVPVDLRVEQKDQTFILHWQPNPRGERPAKYEVYGSDQKGFSVHKDEHHVPGRGKAPANFLGETSETSMVVASPLAAAAAANRVYYRVVAIDGQGTASGCSDYVELPHPLIYSRPTTDASAGQPYRYAAQSFRSLGDYQNKPDPAAKDRRYDYRFWDVEENRFAVLEGPKWLTIDAQTGTLSGTPSEKDAGKTKVRLEVKNQFGGRAEQEFELKVGR
;
A
#
# COMPACT_ATOMS: atom_id res chain seq x y z
N MET A 1 -2.89 44.92 37.73
CA MET A 1 -3.28 44.72 36.36
C MET A 1 -4.72 44.22 36.34
N ASN A 2 -5.55 44.91 35.63
CA ASN A 2 -6.99 45.03 35.80
C ASN A 2 -7.72 43.81 35.18
N PRO A 3 -8.63 43.12 35.88
CA PRO A 3 -9.33 41.92 35.40
C PRO A 3 -10.42 42.18 34.34
N SER A 4 -10.65 43.44 33.96
CA SER A 4 -11.78 43.81 33.09
C SER A 4 -11.53 43.66 31.58
N ARG A 5 -10.39 43.12 31.16
CA ARG A 5 -10.08 42.94 29.72
C ARG A 5 -10.29 41.51 29.20
N PHE A 6 -10.54 40.55 30.10
CA PHE A 6 -10.81 39.15 29.67
C PHE A 6 -12.28 38.86 29.39
N LEU A 7 -13.19 39.64 29.97
CA LEU A 7 -14.64 39.42 29.74
C LEU A 7 -15.17 40.04 28.42
N LEU A 8 -14.37 40.96 27.80
CA LEU A 8 -14.81 41.61 26.56
C LEU A 8 -14.48 40.76 25.31
N CYS A 9 -13.59 39.78 25.42
CA CYS A 9 -13.21 38.94 24.29
C CYS A 9 -14.17 37.77 24.08
N GLU A 10 -14.75 37.20 25.13
CA GLU A 10 -15.74 36.09 25.02
C GLU A 10 -17.12 36.62 24.56
N VAL A 11 -17.51 37.85 24.95
CA VAL A 11 -18.75 38.46 24.52
C VAL A 11 -18.68 38.92 23.06
N LEU A 12 -17.49 39.35 22.57
CA LEU A 12 -17.33 39.71 21.16
C LEU A 12 -17.33 38.49 20.23
N THR A 13 -16.85 37.34 20.68
CA THR A 13 -16.86 36.12 19.86
C THR A 13 -18.28 35.54 19.73
N THR A 14 -19.10 35.64 20.77
CA THR A 14 -20.50 35.21 20.75
C THR A 14 -21.39 36.19 19.98
N VAL A 15 -21.09 37.47 19.98
CA VAL A 15 -21.85 38.47 19.21
C VAL A 15 -21.44 38.51 17.73
N LEU A 16 -20.19 38.18 17.41
CA LEU A 16 -19.76 38.01 16.00
C LEU A 16 -20.32 36.75 15.34
N LEU A 17 -20.57 35.69 16.10
CA LEU A 17 -21.28 34.50 15.60
C LEU A 17 -22.78 34.76 15.40
N ALA A 18 -23.40 35.66 16.21
CA ALA A 18 -24.77 36.08 16.04
C ALA A 18 -24.94 37.19 14.97
N ALA A 19 -23.93 37.98 14.68
CA ALA A 19 -23.94 39.02 13.63
C ALA A 19 -23.62 38.48 12.23
N ALA A 20 -22.97 37.32 12.11
CA ALA A 20 -22.78 36.61 10.85
C ALA A 20 -24.06 35.87 10.38
N ALA A 21 -25.04 35.70 11.28
CA ALA A 21 -26.32 35.06 10.97
C ALA A 21 -27.34 35.98 10.28
N HIS A 22 -27.00 37.26 9.98
CA HIS A 22 -27.94 38.24 9.39
C HIS A 22 -27.42 38.90 8.09
N ARG A 23 -26.54 38.22 7.35
CA ARG A 23 -26.23 38.64 5.97
C ARG A 23 -26.37 37.46 5.01
N GLY A 24 -27.52 37.37 4.37
CA GLY A 24 -27.82 36.52 3.25
C GLY A 24 -28.49 35.21 3.67
N LEU A 25 -29.75 35.04 3.28
CA LEU A 25 -30.45 33.75 3.24
C LEU A 25 -29.71 32.82 2.27
N GLY A 26 -28.56 32.29 2.67
CA GLY A 26 -27.95 31.09 2.11
C GLY A 26 -28.68 29.87 2.73
N GLU A 27 -29.12 28.95 1.92
CA GLU A 27 -29.62 27.66 2.40
C GLU A 27 -28.68 27.09 3.47
N GLU A 28 -29.24 26.59 4.59
CA GLU A 28 -28.44 25.87 5.58
C GLU A 28 -27.66 24.73 4.87
N PRO A 29 -26.35 24.57 5.17
CA PRO A 29 -25.58 23.53 4.49
C PRO A 29 -26.23 22.17 4.72
N LYS A 30 -26.43 21.44 3.65
CA LYS A 30 -27.08 20.12 3.65
C LYS A 30 -26.30 19.17 4.56
N ARG A 31 -27.02 18.48 5.43
CA ARG A 31 -26.44 17.53 6.38
C ARG A 31 -26.49 16.11 5.82
N PHE A 32 -25.43 15.34 6.08
CA PHE A 32 -25.27 13.97 5.64
C PHE A 32 -25.01 13.08 6.84
N PRO A 33 -25.69 11.91 6.95
CA PRO A 33 -25.48 11.02 8.07
C PRO A 33 -24.07 10.39 8.02
N VAL A 34 -23.45 10.25 9.19
CA VAL A 34 -22.27 9.41 9.37
C VAL A 34 -22.77 8.00 9.68
N PRO A 35 -22.57 7.03 8.79
CA PRO A 35 -23.02 5.66 8.99
C PRO A 35 -22.32 5.04 10.21
N ARG A 36 -23.05 4.28 11.04
CA ARG A 36 -22.48 3.67 12.25
C ARG A 36 -21.40 2.64 11.96
N ASP A 37 -21.52 1.94 10.87
CA ASP A 37 -20.57 0.96 10.37
C ASP A 37 -19.23 1.57 9.89
N CYS A 38 -19.19 2.88 9.65
CA CYS A 38 -17.96 3.61 9.40
C CYS A 38 -17.28 4.13 10.68
N ILE A 39 -17.94 4.07 11.82
CA ILE A 39 -17.41 4.57 13.09
C ILE A 39 -16.65 3.46 13.79
N GLN A 40 -15.41 3.74 14.15
CA GLN A 40 -14.50 2.80 14.76
C GLN A 40 -13.91 3.37 16.04
N PRO A 41 -13.68 2.54 17.09
CA PRO A 41 -13.01 3.04 18.28
C PRO A 41 -11.55 3.37 17.96
N GLU A 42 -11.04 4.40 18.63
CA GLU A 42 -9.62 4.75 18.60
C GLU A 42 -9.09 4.63 20.04
N ILE A 43 -8.51 5.65 20.62
CA ILE A 43 -7.99 5.63 21.99
C ILE A 43 -8.86 6.51 22.90
N GLY A 44 -9.13 6.06 24.12
CA GLY A 44 -9.91 6.82 25.11
C GLY A 44 -11.33 7.10 24.63
N TYR A 45 -11.73 8.37 24.59
CA TYR A 45 -13.06 8.78 24.11
C TYR A 45 -13.14 8.97 22.60
N CYS A 46 -12.01 8.85 21.90
CA CYS A 46 -11.92 9.11 20.47
C CYS A 46 -12.44 7.94 19.62
N HIS A 47 -13.17 8.29 18.58
CA HIS A 47 -13.61 7.38 17.51
C HIS A 47 -13.25 7.98 16.17
N ILE A 48 -13.08 7.13 15.16
CA ILE A 48 -12.80 7.56 13.79
C ILE A 48 -13.95 7.14 12.88
N ALA A 49 -14.51 8.09 12.15
CA ALA A 49 -15.34 7.77 11.01
C ALA A 49 -14.44 7.72 9.76
N GLY A 50 -14.13 6.48 9.32
CA GLY A 50 -13.24 6.22 8.19
C GLY A 50 -13.99 6.30 6.87
N MET A 51 -14.22 7.51 6.35
CA MET A 51 -14.94 7.75 5.12
C MET A 51 -14.39 8.98 4.38
N ASP A 52 -14.58 9.06 3.07
CA ASP A 52 -14.26 10.25 2.30
C ASP A 52 -15.33 11.33 2.52
N PHE A 53 -14.95 12.42 3.16
CA PHE A 53 -15.82 13.57 3.41
C PHE A 53 -15.85 14.56 2.26
N GLY A 54 -15.24 14.25 1.13
CA GLY A 54 -15.32 15.07 -0.08
C GLY A 54 -14.64 16.42 0.00
N GLU A 55 -13.74 16.62 0.97
CA GLU A 55 -12.91 17.82 1.10
C GLU A 55 -11.56 17.51 1.76
N GLU A 56 -10.59 18.40 1.60
CA GLU A 56 -9.32 18.27 2.29
C GLU A 56 -9.51 18.42 3.80
N GLY A 57 -8.92 17.50 4.55
CA GLY A 57 -8.85 17.56 6.00
C GLY A 57 -7.78 18.52 6.50
N ASP A 58 -7.73 18.67 7.80
CA ASP A 58 -6.70 19.43 8.51
C ASP A 58 -5.32 18.79 8.31
N ARG A 59 -4.28 19.59 8.45
CA ARG A 59 -2.87 19.16 8.41
C ARG A 59 -2.13 19.75 9.60
N ALA A 60 -0.98 19.19 9.92
CA ALA A 60 -0.13 19.70 11.01
C ALA A 60 0.24 21.19 10.88
N THR A 61 0.24 21.73 9.67
CA THR A 61 0.51 23.14 9.38
C THR A 61 -0.64 23.72 8.54
N GLY A 62 -1.69 24.19 9.22
CA GLY A 62 -2.81 24.93 8.63
C GLY A 62 -4.13 24.16 8.64
N ASP A 63 -5.17 24.91 8.94
CA ASP A 63 -6.56 24.44 8.98
C ASP A 63 -7.17 24.50 7.60
N ARG A 64 -7.69 23.39 7.08
CA ARG A 64 -8.28 23.34 5.73
C ARG A 64 -9.70 22.82 5.71
N SER A 65 -10.06 21.95 6.67
CA SER A 65 -11.39 21.38 6.74
C SER A 65 -12.44 22.41 7.17
N ALA A 66 -13.50 22.51 6.43
CA ALA A 66 -14.70 23.28 6.78
C ALA A 66 -15.83 22.37 7.30
N LEU A 67 -15.49 21.11 7.64
CA LEU A 67 -16.42 20.11 8.09
C LEU A 67 -17.00 20.48 9.46
N MET A 68 -18.30 20.35 9.60
CA MET A 68 -19.05 20.48 10.84
C MET A 68 -19.65 19.14 11.22
N LEU A 69 -19.56 18.76 12.48
CA LEU A 69 -20.10 17.53 13.01
C LEU A 69 -21.31 17.84 13.93
N PHE A 70 -22.32 17.03 13.81
CA PHE A 70 -23.56 17.15 14.59
C PHE A 70 -23.91 15.83 15.27
N GLU A 71 -24.45 15.92 16.47
CA GLU A 71 -25.04 14.81 17.23
C GLU A 71 -26.52 15.15 17.52
N ASP A 72 -27.45 14.32 17.04
CA ASP A 72 -28.89 14.53 17.13
C ASP A 72 -29.32 15.95 16.69
N GLY A 73 -28.70 16.42 15.59
CA GLY A 73 -28.93 17.71 15.00
C GLY A 73 -28.29 18.91 15.71
N LYS A 74 -27.58 18.69 16.83
CA LYS A 74 -26.84 19.73 17.57
C LYS A 74 -25.36 19.73 17.16
N PRO A 75 -24.76 20.90 16.90
CA PRO A 75 -23.35 20.94 16.52
C PRO A 75 -22.47 20.47 17.69
N LEU A 76 -21.49 19.62 17.37
CA LEU A 76 -20.39 19.24 18.26
C LEU A 76 -19.22 20.22 18.11
N GLY A 77 -18.26 20.17 19.03
CA GLY A 77 -17.07 21.00 18.99
C GLY A 77 -16.27 21.01 20.29
N PRO A 78 -15.14 21.67 20.25
CA PRO A 78 -14.60 22.48 19.15
C PRO A 78 -14.08 21.63 17.99
N PRO A 79 -14.21 22.11 16.73
CA PRO A 79 -13.58 21.50 15.58
C PRO A 79 -12.06 21.67 15.65
N ARG A 80 -11.32 20.91 14.82
CA ARG A 80 -9.85 20.97 14.70
C ARG A 80 -9.14 20.76 16.04
N SER A 81 -9.75 19.98 16.92
CA SER A 81 -9.18 19.63 18.20
C SER A 81 -7.93 18.76 18.02
N VAL A 82 -6.92 19.00 18.85
CA VAL A 82 -5.75 18.14 18.91
C VAL A 82 -6.21 16.73 19.27
N HIS A 83 -5.71 15.70 18.59
CA HIS A 83 -6.15 14.30 18.77
C HIS A 83 -6.03 13.86 20.23
N GLN A 84 -4.98 14.29 20.94
CA GLN A 84 -4.82 14.01 22.38
C GLN A 84 -5.99 14.56 23.21
N ASP A 85 -6.50 15.74 22.88
CA ASP A 85 -7.65 16.32 23.56
C ASP A 85 -8.97 15.56 23.25
N ILE A 86 -9.12 15.02 22.05
CA ILE A 86 -10.26 14.18 21.70
C ILE A 86 -10.21 12.88 22.51
N ARG A 87 -9.02 12.26 22.61
CA ARG A 87 -8.79 11.02 23.36
C ARG A 87 -9.03 11.16 24.86
N GLU A 88 -8.50 12.21 25.49
CA GLU A 88 -8.47 12.35 26.93
C GLU A 88 -9.67 13.15 27.49
N LYS A 89 -10.08 14.21 26.80
CA LYS A 89 -11.14 15.12 27.23
C LYS A 89 -12.49 14.78 26.61
N GLY A 90 -12.47 14.35 25.34
CA GLY A 90 -13.69 14.04 24.60
C GLY A 90 -14.68 15.21 24.51
N LYS A 91 -15.93 15.00 24.94
CA LYS A 91 -16.99 16.01 25.04
C LYS A 91 -17.31 16.71 23.73
N GLY A 92 -17.48 15.91 22.68
CA GLY A 92 -17.87 16.40 21.35
C GLY A 92 -16.76 17.01 20.51
N ARG A 93 -15.49 16.96 20.99
CA ARG A 93 -14.35 17.43 20.22
C ARG A 93 -14.16 16.60 18.97
N TYR A 94 -13.72 17.24 17.86
CA TYR A 94 -13.44 16.54 16.62
C TYR A 94 -12.36 17.25 15.79
N SER A 95 -11.77 16.47 14.86
CA SER A 95 -10.82 16.91 13.86
C SER A 95 -10.97 16.04 12.61
N HIS A 96 -11.00 16.66 11.43
CA HIS A 96 -11.07 15.96 10.16
C HIS A 96 -9.70 15.96 9.49
N TRP A 97 -9.11 14.77 9.32
CA TRP A 97 -7.81 14.61 8.68
C TRP A 97 -7.93 13.97 7.31
N THR A 98 -7.24 14.56 6.33
CA THR A 98 -7.17 14.00 4.97
C THR A 98 -6.62 12.58 5.02
N ARG A 99 -7.32 11.64 4.38
CA ARG A 99 -7.00 10.22 4.26
C ARG A 99 -7.27 9.36 5.50
N GLU A 100 -7.34 9.94 6.68
CA GLU A 100 -7.58 9.17 7.92
C GLU A 100 -9.03 9.21 8.37
N GLY A 101 -9.77 10.26 8.02
CA GLY A 101 -11.17 10.43 8.35
C GLY A 101 -11.43 11.43 9.46
N LEU A 102 -12.60 11.33 10.07
CA LEU A 102 -13.08 12.24 11.11
C LEU A 102 -12.84 11.62 12.49
N TYR A 103 -11.90 12.18 13.24
CA TYR A 103 -11.65 11.87 14.64
C TYR A 103 -12.63 12.63 15.51
N PHE A 104 -13.39 11.96 16.37
CA PHE A 104 -14.39 12.62 17.19
C PHE A 104 -14.75 11.85 18.47
N SER A 105 -15.42 12.51 19.39
CA SER A 105 -16.03 11.92 20.56
C SER A 105 -17.51 12.32 20.64
N ALA A 106 -18.34 11.51 21.27
CA ALA A 106 -19.69 11.89 21.64
C ALA A 106 -19.68 13.06 22.65
N SER A 107 -20.78 13.84 22.71
CA SER A 107 -20.89 14.97 23.62
C SER A 107 -20.77 14.61 25.10
N ASP A 108 -21.12 13.38 25.47
CA ASP A 108 -21.05 12.85 26.84
C ASP A 108 -19.99 11.76 27.02
N ASN A 109 -19.16 11.51 26.00
CA ASN A 109 -18.12 10.48 25.98
C ASN A 109 -18.64 9.03 25.93
N THR A 110 -19.91 8.80 25.60
CA THR A 110 -20.42 7.45 25.32
C THR A 110 -19.98 6.96 23.95
N ASP A 111 -20.00 5.65 23.74
CA ASP A 111 -19.63 5.05 22.46
C ASP A 111 -20.65 5.42 21.35
N PRO A 112 -20.25 6.17 20.30
CA PRO A 112 -21.15 6.61 19.25
C PRO A 112 -21.72 5.46 18.41
N ARG A 113 -21.13 4.27 18.46
CA ARG A 113 -21.63 3.08 17.75
C ARG A 113 -22.86 2.48 18.44
N THR A 114 -22.97 2.65 19.77
CA THR A 114 -23.99 1.97 20.58
C THR A 114 -24.91 2.90 21.36
N ASN A 115 -24.59 4.20 21.45
CA ASN A 115 -25.35 5.16 22.26
C ASN A 115 -26.71 5.57 21.69
N GLY A 116 -27.09 5.03 20.54
CA GLY A 116 -28.40 5.29 19.93
C GLY A 116 -28.52 6.64 19.19
N ARG A 117 -27.53 7.51 19.25
CA ARG A 117 -27.57 8.87 18.68
C ARG A 117 -27.26 8.88 17.19
N ARG A 118 -27.74 9.89 16.49
CA ARG A 118 -27.48 10.12 15.08
C ARG A 118 -26.34 11.15 14.91
N TYR A 119 -25.33 10.76 14.15
CA TYR A 119 -24.23 11.65 13.78
C TYR A 119 -24.39 12.10 12.34
N GLU A 120 -24.18 13.39 12.08
CA GLU A 120 -24.29 14.01 10.77
C GLU A 120 -23.15 14.98 10.56
N VAL A 121 -22.75 15.17 9.31
CA VAL A 121 -21.75 16.16 8.89
C VAL A 121 -22.35 17.13 7.89
N ALA A 122 -21.81 18.34 7.88
CA ALA A 122 -22.05 19.33 6.85
C ALA A 122 -20.76 20.07 6.55
N SER A 123 -20.64 20.73 5.41
CA SER A 123 -19.50 21.57 5.09
C SER A 123 -19.95 22.95 4.63
N THR A 124 -19.22 23.98 5.06
CA THR A 124 -19.35 25.34 4.56
C THR A 124 -18.46 25.64 3.34
N ASN A 125 -17.65 24.66 2.94
CA ASN A 125 -16.83 24.76 1.74
C ASN A 125 -17.72 24.57 0.48
N PRO A 126 -17.88 25.57 -0.39
CA PRO A 126 -18.71 25.45 -1.58
C PRO A 126 -18.17 24.42 -2.60
N LYS A 127 -16.92 23.98 -2.45
CA LYS A 127 -16.31 22.92 -3.26
C LYS A 127 -16.38 21.55 -2.57
N SER A 128 -16.97 21.46 -1.39
CA SER A 128 -17.13 20.19 -0.71
C SER A 128 -18.10 19.30 -1.47
N THR A 129 -17.70 18.05 -1.61
CA THR A 129 -18.50 17.01 -2.27
C THR A 129 -19.06 16.02 -1.26
N LEU A 130 -19.45 16.51 -0.08
CA LEU A 130 -20.08 15.74 1.00
C LEU A 130 -21.27 14.86 0.57
N GLY A 131 -21.76 15.03 -0.64
CA GLY A 131 -22.79 14.18 -1.22
C GLY A 131 -22.36 12.75 -1.56
N GLY A 132 -21.07 12.47 -1.66
CA GLY A 132 -20.53 11.13 -1.96
C GLY A 132 -20.77 10.06 -0.90
N LEU A 133 -21.32 10.46 0.25
CA LEU A 133 -21.63 9.55 1.36
C LEU A 133 -23.11 9.14 1.38
N ALA A 134 -23.89 9.54 0.41
CA ALA A 134 -25.27 9.13 0.33
C ALA A 134 -25.34 7.60 0.15
N ARG A 135 -26.00 6.93 1.07
CA ARG A 135 -26.39 5.54 0.86
C ARG A 135 -27.31 5.50 -0.35
N PHE A 136 -26.88 4.81 -1.37
CA PHE A 136 -27.70 4.63 -2.57
C PHE A 136 -28.90 3.76 -2.21
N PRO A 137 -30.13 4.16 -2.54
CA PRO A 137 -31.30 3.29 -2.42
C PRO A 137 -31.07 2.02 -3.22
N ALA A 138 -31.32 0.88 -2.59
CA ALA A 138 -31.04 -0.40 -3.22
C ALA A 138 -32.20 -1.37 -3.02
N ARG A 139 -32.34 -2.29 -3.96
CA ARG A 139 -33.30 -3.38 -3.95
C ARG A 139 -32.57 -4.69 -3.75
N PRO A 140 -32.78 -5.42 -2.64
CA PRO A 140 -32.19 -6.73 -2.42
C PRO A 140 -32.72 -7.73 -3.46
N LYS A 141 -31.84 -8.61 -3.88
CA LYS A 141 -32.08 -9.73 -4.82
C LYS A 141 -31.48 -11.01 -4.28
N THR A 142 -32.08 -12.11 -4.65
CA THR A 142 -31.62 -13.44 -4.27
C THR A 142 -31.75 -14.38 -5.47
N HIS A 143 -30.71 -15.17 -5.73
CA HIS A 143 -30.74 -16.29 -6.65
C HIS A 143 -30.37 -17.55 -5.89
N VAL A 144 -31.18 -18.61 -6.09
CA VAL A 144 -30.93 -19.91 -5.47
C VAL A 144 -30.76 -20.94 -6.58
N GLU A 145 -29.66 -21.67 -6.54
CA GLU A 145 -29.36 -22.78 -7.46
C GLU A 145 -29.30 -24.08 -6.67
N GLU A 146 -30.15 -25.03 -7.06
CA GLU A 146 -30.16 -26.40 -6.50
C GLU A 146 -29.37 -27.32 -7.44
N ILE A 147 -28.30 -27.94 -6.95
CA ILE A 147 -27.34 -28.71 -7.72
C ILE A 147 -27.31 -30.13 -7.17
N ASP A 148 -27.43 -31.13 -8.06
CA ASP A 148 -27.37 -32.56 -7.72
C ASP A 148 -26.19 -33.27 -8.42
N THR A 149 -25.23 -32.51 -8.94
CA THR A 149 -24.05 -33.01 -9.67
C THR A 149 -22.77 -32.39 -9.08
N ASN A 150 -21.62 -33.00 -9.42
CA ASN A 150 -20.30 -32.45 -9.01
C ASN A 150 -19.78 -31.36 -9.95
N ARG A 151 -20.48 -31.08 -11.03
CA ARG A 151 -20.21 -29.97 -11.95
C ARG A 151 -21.51 -29.40 -12.47
N HIS A 152 -21.64 -28.08 -12.37
CA HIS A 152 -22.82 -27.36 -12.82
C HIS A 152 -22.45 -25.95 -13.28
N GLU A 153 -23.16 -25.47 -14.31
CA GLU A 153 -22.94 -24.13 -14.86
C GLU A 153 -24.31 -23.45 -14.94
N TYR A 154 -24.33 -22.17 -14.51
CA TYR A 154 -25.56 -21.37 -14.52
C TYR A 154 -25.27 -19.90 -14.78
N ARG A 155 -26.33 -19.12 -14.99
CA ARG A 155 -26.21 -17.69 -15.27
C ARG A 155 -27.05 -16.88 -14.30
N ILE A 156 -26.53 -15.70 -13.94
CA ILE A 156 -27.21 -14.72 -13.12
C ILE A 156 -27.13 -13.37 -13.81
N GLU A 157 -28.26 -12.67 -13.91
CA GLU A 157 -28.29 -11.28 -14.39
C GLU A 157 -28.37 -10.34 -13.22
N MET A 158 -27.35 -9.44 -13.08
CA MET A 158 -27.32 -8.39 -12.07
C MET A 158 -27.71 -7.07 -12.74
N GLY A 159 -28.87 -6.52 -12.35
CA GLY A 159 -29.39 -5.24 -12.83
C GLY A 159 -28.87 -4.05 -12.05
N GLY A 160 -29.41 -2.88 -12.39
CA GLY A 160 -29.03 -1.61 -11.79
C GLY A 160 -28.00 -0.84 -12.61
N THR A 161 -27.48 0.26 -12.05
CA THR A 161 -26.48 1.12 -12.67
C THR A 161 -25.19 1.20 -11.88
N LEU A 162 -25.18 0.66 -10.65
CA LEU A 162 -24.06 0.72 -9.72
C LEU A 162 -23.63 -0.67 -9.29
N ASP A 163 -22.32 -0.88 -9.22
CA ASP A 163 -21.70 -2.01 -8.52
C ASP A 163 -20.52 -1.51 -7.66
N ALA A 164 -19.86 -2.41 -6.98
CA ALA A 164 -18.73 -2.10 -6.12
C ALA A 164 -17.54 -1.51 -6.91
N GLU A 165 -17.36 -1.86 -8.18
CA GLU A 165 -16.28 -1.34 -9.03
C GLU A 165 -16.56 0.09 -9.50
N ASN A 166 -17.85 0.44 -9.73
CA ASN A 166 -18.22 1.81 -10.02
C ASN A 166 -18.02 2.75 -8.83
N THR A 167 -18.05 2.26 -7.61
CA THR A 167 -18.01 3.08 -6.39
C THR A 167 -16.76 2.87 -5.54
N LYS A 168 -15.81 2.09 -6.04
CA LYS A 168 -14.53 1.81 -5.38
C LYS A 168 -13.61 3.02 -5.48
N THR A 169 -13.33 3.66 -4.36
CA THR A 169 -12.28 4.70 -4.28
C THR A 169 -10.96 4.06 -3.89
N LEU A 170 -9.95 4.30 -4.73
CA LEU A 170 -8.57 3.91 -4.43
C LEU A 170 -7.95 5.00 -3.58
N SER A 171 -8.03 4.88 -2.26
CA SER A 171 -7.24 5.69 -1.35
C SER A 171 -6.15 4.85 -0.70
N THR A 172 -5.02 5.48 -0.42
CA THR A 172 -3.92 4.87 0.32
C THR A 172 -4.42 4.28 1.63
N GLY A 173 -4.30 2.97 1.78
CA GLY A 173 -4.59 2.28 3.02
C GLY A 173 -6.05 1.88 3.27
N ASN A 174 -7.02 2.32 2.47
CA ASN A 174 -8.40 1.87 2.57
C ASN A 174 -9.06 1.87 1.20
N CYS A 175 -9.63 0.76 0.82
CA CYS A 175 -10.60 0.73 -0.26
C CYS A 175 -11.97 1.07 0.32
N LEU A 176 -12.40 2.30 0.11
CA LEU A 176 -13.77 2.69 0.42
C LEU A 176 -14.66 2.30 -0.76
N ILE A 177 -15.65 1.50 -0.49
CA ILE A 177 -16.69 1.15 -1.45
C ILE A 177 -17.96 1.86 -0.98
N ALA A 178 -18.41 2.85 -1.75
CA ALA A 178 -19.60 3.62 -1.42
C ALA A 178 -20.91 2.80 -1.59
N PHE A 179 -20.89 1.81 -2.48
CA PHE A 179 -22.01 0.91 -2.72
C PHE A 179 -21.52 -0.53 -2.87
N GLN A 180 -21.84 -1.37 -1.89
CA GLN A 180 -21.53 -2.78 -1.91
C GLN A 180 -22.70 -3.54 -2.57
N SER A 181 -22.53 -3.93 -3.82
CA SER A 181 -23.58 -4.66 -4.55
C SER A 181 -23.71 -6.11 -4.12
N ASN A 182 -22.63 -6.83 -3.95
CA ASN A 182 -22.65 -8.21 -3.45
C ASN A 182 -22.79 -8.22 -1.92
N LEU A 183 -23.70 -9.02 -1.38
CA LEU A 183 -23.94 -9.11 0.05
C LEU A 183 -23.44 -10.42 0.64
N SER A 184 -23.94 -11.55 0.14
CA SER A 184 -23.51 -12.87 0.59
C SER A 184 -23.53 -13.93 -0.50
N LEU A 185 -22.70 -14.96 -0.29
CA LEU A 185 -22.69 -16.19 -1.04
C LEU A 185 -22.71 -17.35 -0.05
N THR A 186 -23.75 -18.16 -0.11
CA THR A 186 -23.86 -19.37 0.73
C THR A 186 -23.74 -20.63 -0.15
N ILE A 187 -22.90 -21.57 0.27
CA ILE A 187 -22.78 -22.91 -0.30
C ILE A 187 -23.18 -23.89 0.80
N GLU A 188 -24.30 -24.55 0.64
CA GLU A 188 -24.89 -25.46 1.63
C GLU A 188 -24.95 -26.90 1.13
N ASN A 189 -24.52 -27.84 1.94
CA ASN A 189 -24.76 -29.26 1.69
C ASN A 189 -26.17 -29.63 2.17
N VAL A 190 -27.09 -29.82 1.25
CA VAL A 190 -28.48 -30.26 1.50
C VAL A 190 -28.69 -31.74 1.26
N GLY A 191 -27.62 -32.47 0.93
CA GLY A 191 -27.60 -33.90 0.70
C GLY A 191 -27.31 -34.75 1.93
N ASP A 192 -27.05 -36.02 1.70
CA ASP A 192 -26.77 -37.02 2.75
C ASP A 192 -25.28 -37.45 2.75
N THR A 193 -24.50 -37.00 1.76
CA THR A 193 -23.08 -37.34 1.59
C THR A 193 -22.24 -36.07 1.71
N ASN A 194 -20.96 -36.24 2.01
CA ASN A 194 -20.04 -35.10 2.12
C ASN A 194 -19.81 -34.45 0.74
N VAL A 195 -19.77 -33.12 0.74
CA VAL A 195 -19.35 -32.30 -0.40
C VAL A 195 -17.89 -31.95 -0.22
N VAL A 196 -17.03 -32.53 -1.04
CA VAL A 196 -15.57 -32.35 -0.93
C VAL A 196 -15.13 -31.23 -1.88
N ASN A 197 -14.39 -30.27 -1.35
CA ASN A 197 -13.83 -29.15 -2.09
C ASN A 197 -14.83 -28.45 -3.04
N PRO A 198 -15.97 -27.97 -2.54
CA PRO A 198 -16.86 -27.18 -3.36
C PRO A 198 -16.18 -25.87 -3.76
N ARG A 199 -16.14 -25.61 -5.06
CA ARG A 199 -15.53 -24.42 -5.66
C ARG A 199 -16.55 -23.75 -6.57
N LEU A 200 -16.64 -22.43 -6.45
CA LEU A 200 -17.46 -21.61 -7.33
C LEU A 200 -16.58 -20.54 -7.96
N VAL A 201 -16.65 -20.41 -9.27
CA VAL A 201 -15.95 -19.39 -10.04
C VAL A 201 -16.99 -18.58 -10.82
N LEU A 202 -16.91 -17.26 -10.75
CA LEU A 202 -17.75 -16.35 -11.51
C LEU A 202 -16.92 -15.60 -12.54
N ASN A 203 -17.36 -15.62 -13.80
CA ASN A 203 -16.73 -14.89 -14.89
C ASN A 203 -15.21 -15.16 -15.02
N ASP A 204 -14.80 -16.38 -14.75
CA ASP A 204 -13.40 -16.84 -14.72
C ASP A 204 -12.47 -16.04 -13.79
N ARG A 205 -13.01 -15.44 -12.72
CA ARG A 205 -12.30 -14.64 -11.74
C ARG A 205 -12.47 -15.15 -10.31
N GLY A 206 -11.50 -14.79 -9.43
CA GLY A 206 -11.51 -15.18 -8.03
C GLY A 206 -11.19 -16.64 -7.81
N ASN A 207 -10.56 -17.30 -8.78
CA ASN A 207 -10.19 -18.70 -8.69
C ASN A 207 -8.83 -18.87 -8.01
N TRP A 208 -8.75 -18.56 -6.71
CA TRP A 208 -7.51 -18.59 -5.94
C TRP A 208 -7.50 -19.71 -4.89
N TYR A 209 -8.20 -20.79 -5.17
CA TYR A 209 -8.34 -21.91 -4.25
C TYR A 209 -7.03 -22.66 -4.01
N THR A 210 -6.17 -22.73 -5.02
CA THR A 210 -4.83 -23.27 -4.91
C THR A 210 -3.80 -22.28 -5.45
N PHE A 211 -2.53 -22.61 -5.24
CA PHE A 211 -1.45 -21.81 -5.80
C PHE A 211 -1.47 -21.81 -7.33
N GLU A 212 -1.76 -22.96 -7.91
CA GLU A 212 -1.87 -23.16 -9.36
C GLU A 212 -3.03 -22.37 -9.96
N ASP A 213 -4.18 -22.35 -9.28
CA ASP A 213 -5.34 -21.55 -9.70
C ASP A 213 -5.00 -20.06 -9.71
N LEU A 214 -4.35 -19.58 -8.62
CA LEU A 214 -3.88 -18.19 -8.50
C LEU A 214 -2.90 -17.82 -9.62
N LEU A 215 -1.89 -18.66 -9.86
CA LEU A 215 -0.93 -18.45 -10.94
C LEU A 215 -1.58 -18.43 -12.31
N SER A 216 -2.50 -19.36 -12.57
CA SER A 216 -3.22 -19.45 -13.83
C SER A 216 -3.99 -18.16 -14.14
N GLU A 217 -4.64 -17.57 -13.14
CA GLU A 217 -5.34 -16.30 -13.30
C GLU A 217 -4.36 -15.13 -13.45
N PHE A 218 -3.34 -15.02 -12.58
CA PHE A 218 -2.41 -13.90 -12.57
C PHE A 218 -1.55 -13.84 -13.83
N THR A 219 -1.18 -14.98 -14.42
CA THR A 219 -0.34 -15.03 -15.62
C THR A 219 -1.14 -15.21 -16.92
N ARG A 220 -2.47 -15.17 -16.86
CA ARG A 220 -3.32 -15.38 -18.04
C ARG A 220 -2.98 -14.38 -19.15
N GLY A 221 -2.64 -14.89 -20.33
CA GLY A 221 -2.28 -14.08 -21.50
C GLY A 221 -0.84 -13.56 -21.48
N ALA A 222 -0.01 -13.91 -20.50
CA ALA A 222 1.41 -13.58 -20.52
C ALA A 222 2.14 -14.36 -21.61
N ALA A 223 2.79 -13.67 -22.54
CA ALA A 223 3.55 -14.26 -23.64
C ALA A 223 5.04 -14.44 -23.28
N THR A 224 5.55 -13.67 -22.35
CA THR A 224 6.96 -13.63 -21.95
C THR A 224 7.11 -13.65 -20.44
N ASP A 225 8.30 -13.95 -19.94
CA ASP A 225 8.61 -13.84 -18.51
C ASP A 225 8.49 -12.40 -18.00
N GLN A 226 8.77 -11.42 -18.86
CA GLN A 226 8.55 -10.00 -18.53
C GLN A 226 7.06 -9.71 -18.36
N ASP A 227 6.19 -10.28 -19.19
CA ASP A 227 4.74 -10.15 -19.03
C ASP A 227 4.27 -10.79 -17.71
N LYS A 228 4.78 -11.98 -17.38
CA LYS A 228 4.43 -12.64 -16.11
C LYS A 228 4.77 -11.75 -14.91
N ALA A 229 5.97 -11.13 -14.91
CA ALA A 229 6.38 -10.24 -13.83
C ALA A 229 5.41 -9.06 -13.67
N TYR A 230 5.09 -8.35 -14.74
CA TYR A 230 4.13 -7.24 -14.70
C TYR A 230 2.71 -7.68 -14.32
N PHE A 231 2.24 -8.83 -14.85
CA PHE A 231 0.89 -9.30 -14.59
C PHE A 231 0.70 -9.75 -13.15
N ILE A 232 1.69 -10.43 -12.57
CA ILE A 232 1.69 -10.81 -11.16
C ILE A 232 1.69 -9.57 -10.28
N TRP A 233 2.63 -8.65 -10.51
CA TRP A 233 2.70 -7.39 -9.78
C TRP A 233 1.37 -6.64 -9.81
N GLN A 234 0.77 -6.47 -11.00
CA GLN A 234 -0.51 -5.78 -11.16
C GLN A 234 -1.65 -6.52 -10.44
N SER A 235 -1.72 -7.85 -10.59
CA SER A 235 -2.79 -8.64 -9.97
C SER A 235 -2.73 -8.59 -8.44
N MET A 236 -1.53 -8.62 -7.86
CA MET A 236 -1.39 -8.52 -6.41
C MET A 236 -1.71 -7.11 -5.91
N ARG A 237 -1.15 -6.07 -6.50
CA ARG A 237 -1.39 -4.68 -6.05
C ARG A 237 -2.85 -4.23 -6.17
N GLU A 238 -3.61 -4.74 -7.14
CA GLU A 238 -5.03 -4.42 -7.31
C GLU A 238 -5.93 -5.04 -6.24
N ASN A 239 -5.49 -6.13 -5.63
CA ASN A 239 -6.26 -6.93 -4.70
C ASN A 239 -5.74 -6.88 -3.25
N LEU A 240 -4.65 -6.14 -3.00
CA LEU A 240 -4.06 -5.96 -1.69
C LEU A 240 -4.09 -4.48 -1.27
N TYR A 241 -4.18 -4.26 0.03
CA TYR A 241 -4.15 -2.93 0.64
C TYR A 241 -3.05 -2.86 1.71
N HIS A 242 -2.41 -1.70 1.83
CA HIS A 242 -1.42 -1.49 2.88
C HIS A 242 -2.08 -1.38 4.26
N GLU A 243 -1.98 -2.43 5.06
CA GLU A 243 -2.47 -2.47 6.43
C GLU A 243 -1.85 -3.68 7.17
N THR A 244 -1.65 -3.59 8.49
CA THR A 244 -1.03 -4.66 9.27
C THR A 244 -1.94 -5.89 9.40
N PRO A 245 -1.53 -7.09 8.97
CA PRO A 245 -2.24 -8.33 9.26
C PRO A 245 -2.23 -8.66 10.75
N LEU A 246 -3.20 -9.48 11.18
CA LEU A 246 -3.41 -9.82 12.59
C LEU A 246 -2.42 -10.85 13.10
N PHE A 247 -2.03 -11.79 12.26
CA PHE A 247 -1.25 -12.97 12.65
C PHE A 247 0.23 -12.81 12.34
N ALA A 248 1.06 -13.70 12.89
CA ALA A 248 2.49 -13.71 12.66
C ALA A 248 2.83 -13.86 11.18
N ASN A 249 4.00 -13.35 10.81
CA ASN A 249 4.53 -13.28 9.45
C ASN A 249 4.47 -14.60 8.67
N ASP A 250 4.41 -15.74 9.33
CA ASP A 250 4.33 -17.02 8.65
C ASP A 250 2.94 -17.33 8.05
N VAL A 251 1.90 -16.62 8.43
CA VAL A 251 0.55 -16.76 7.87
C VAL A 251 0.37 -15.89 6.64
N PRO A 252 0.60 -14.56 6.67
CA PRO A 252 0.43 -13.69 5.51
C PRO A 252 1.54 -13.84 4.45
N HIS A 253 2.68 -14.47 4.76
CA HIS A 253 3.72 -14.77 3.76
C HIS A 253 3.33 -15.88 2.77
N ASP A 254 2.27 -16.63 3.04
CA ASP A 254 1.68 -17.57 2.09
C ASP A 254 0.76 -16.83 1.12
N PRO A 255 1.01 -16.89 -0.23
CA PRO A 255 0.23 -16.11 -1.18
C PRO A 255 -1.26 -16.45 -1.20
N VAL A 256 -1.62 -17.75 -1.06
CA VAL A 256 -3.02 -18.17 -1.06
C VAL A 256 -3.73 -17.64 0.18
N ARG A 257 -3.06 -17.67 1.33
CA ARG A 257 -3.60 -17.10 2.58
C ARG A 257 -3.70 -15.59 2.51
N LEU A 258 -2.64 -14.91 2.04
CA LEU A 258 -2.61 -13.46 1.91
C LEU A 258 -3.78 -12.97 1.06
N MET A 259 -3.99 -13.58 -0.09
CA MET A 259 -5.02 -13.19 -1.04
C MET A 259 -6.43 -13.59 -0.61
N ASN A 260 -6.62 -14.73 0.07
CA ASN A 260 -7.95 -15.23 0.43
C ASN A 260 -8.41 -14.87 1.84
N PHE A 261 -7.50 -14.61 2.79
CA PHE A 261 -7.92 -14.30 4.16
C PHE A 261 -7.89 -12.80 4.42
N PHE A 262 -6.77 -12.15 4.11
CA PHE A 262 -6.52 -10.77 4.49
C PHE A 262 -6.99 -9.81 3.41
N GLY A 263 -6.46 -9.90 2.20
CA GLY A 263 -6.61 -8.86 1.18
C GLY A 263 -5.89 -7.56 1.54
N PHE A 264 -5.04 -7.58 2.58
CA PHE A 264 -4.18 -6.47 3.01
C PHE A 264 -2.88 -6.99 3.62
N ASN A 265 -1.84 -6.16 3.61
CA ASN A 265 -0.46 -6.55 3.92
C ASN A 265 0.36 -5.39 4.48
N LEU A 266 1.45 -5.72 5.16
CA LEU A 266 2.62 -4.86 5.25
C LEU A 266 3.64 -5.22 4.17
N CYS A 267 4.70 -4.44 4.10
CA CYS A 267 5.75 -4.56 3.10
C CYS A 267 6.39 -5.95 3.05
N ASP A 268 6.69 -6.55 4.20
CA ASP A 268 7.30 -7.88 4.28
C ASP A 268 6.33 -9.01 3.88
N ASP A 269 5.04 -8.84 4.14
CA ASP A 269 4.01 -9.80 3.70
C ASP A 269 3.91 -9.81 2.18
N ALA A 270 3.76 -8.63 1.57
CA ALA A 270 3.70 -8.48 0.11
C ALA A 270 4.99 -8.96 -0.57
N GLY A 271 6.15 -8.61 0.02
CA GLY A 271 7.45 -9.02 -0.49
C GLY A 271 7.61 -10.53 -0.51
N ASN A 272 7.38 -11.21 0.62
CA ASN A 272 7.51 -12.67 0.72
C ASN A 272 6.51 -13.40 -0.16
N ALA A 273 5.23 -13.01 -0.13
CA ALA A 273 4.20 -13.61 -0.97
C ALA A 273 4.49 -13.38 -2.46
N GLY A 274 4.84 -12.16 -2.86
CA GLY A 274 5.17 -11.80 -4.24
C GLY A 274 6.37 -12.56 -4.77
N CYS A 275 7.46 -12.64 -3.99
CA CYS A 275 8.64 -13.42 -4.36
C CYS A 275 8.29 -14.92 -4.57
N SER A 276 7.44 -15.48 -3.71
CA SER A 276 6.94 -16.84 -3.87
C SER A 276 6.14 -17.02 -5.16
N VAL A 277 5.25 -16.07 -5.49
CA VAL A 277 4.46 -16.11 -6.73
C VAL A 277 5.36 -16.00 -7.96
N PHE A 278 6.33 -15.08 -7.98
CA PHE A 278 7.30 -14.96 -9.07
C PHE A 278 8.08 -16.26 -9.29
N HIS A 279 8.58 -16.85 -8.21
CA HIS A 279 9.36 -18.09 -8.29
C HIS A 279 8.53 -19.23 -8.91
N HIS A 280 7.31 -19.45 -8.44
CA HIS A 280 6.43 -20.51 -8.96
C HIS A 280 5.90 -20.24 -10.37
N ALA A 281 5.85 -18.99 -10.81
CA ALA A 281 5.56 -18.63 -12.20
C ALA A 281 6.71 -18.96 -13.18
N GLY A 282 7.81 -19.53 -12.66
CA GLY A 282 9.00 -19.87 -13.44
C GLY A 282 10.07 -18.79 -13.46
N LEU A 283 9.88 -17.66 -12.74
CA LEU A 283 10.90 -16.61 -12.58
C LEU A 283 11.87 -17.01 -11.46
N VAL A 284 12.54 -18.16 -11.67
CA VAL A 284 13.43 -18.75 -10.68
C VAL A 284 14.64 -17.84 -10.42
N GLY A 285 14.96 -17.63 -9.13
CA GLY A 285 15.98 -16.67 -8.71
C GLY A 285 15.43 -15.33 -8.23
N SER A 286 14.11 -15.14 -8.25
CA SER A 286 13.46 -14.02 -7.58
C SER A 286 13.82 -13.97 -6.09
N LYS A 287 14.01 -12.78 -5.54
CA LYS A 287 14.51 -12.55 -4.18
C LYS A 287 13.66 -11.52 -3.45
N ASN A 288 13.67 -11.58 -2.14
CA ASN A 288 13.30 -10.45 -1.32
C ASN A 288 14.50 -9.51 -1.15
N ARG A 289 14.21 -8.23 -1.04
CA ARG A 289 15.15 -7.19 -0.65
C ARG A 289 14.70 -6.52 0.64
N ALA A 290 15.56 -6.56 1.65
CA ALA A 290 15.44 -5.73 2.83
C ALA A 290 16.09 -4.38 2.54
N LEU A 291 15.30 -3.33 2.56
CA LEU A 291 15.64 -1.93 2.36
C LEU A 291 15.73 -1.20 3.69
N ASN A 292 16.04 0.09 3.66
CA ASN A 292 16.03 0.95 4.84
C ASN A 292 14.59 1.17 5.36
N GLY A 293 14.13 0.29 6.24
CA GLY A 293 12.78 0.36 6.83
C GLY A 293 11.66 -0.18 5.94
N HIS A 294 11.99 -0.93 4.89
CA HIS A 294 11.04 -1.51 3.96
C HIS A 294 11.51 -2.87 3.46
N VAL A 295 10.60 -3.74 3.05
CA VAL A 295 10.91 -5.04 2.45
C VAL A 295 10.06 -5.23 1.22
N GLN A 296 10.70 -5.60 0.08
CA GLN A 296 9.96 -5.94 -1.12
C GLN A 296 10.64 -7.02 -1.98
N CYS A 297 9.91 -7.48 -3.00
CA CYS A 297 10.40 -8.52 -3.89
C CYS A 297 11.05 -7.95 -5.15
N GLU A 298 12.00 -8.73 -5.69
CA GLU A 298 12.57 -8.54 -7.01
C GLU A 298 12.30 -9.78 -7.88
N ALA A 299 11.64 -9.56 -9.02
CA ALA A 299 11.41 -10.61 -10.00
C ALA A 299 12.69 -10.90 -10.81
N CYS A 300 13.04 -12.17 -10.97
CA CYS A 300 14.18 -12.58 -11.80
C CYS A 300 13.73 -12.85 -13.25
N VAL A 301 13.97 -11.92 -14.14
CA VAL A 301 13.61 -12.02 -15.56
C VAL A 301 14.88 -12.11 -16.41
N GLY A 302 15.03 -13.22 -17.11
CA GLY A 302 16.25 -13.45 -17.93
C GLY A 302 17.55 -13.40 -17.11
N GLY A 303 17.52 -13.86 -15.86
CA GLY A 303 18.66 -13.85 -14.95
C GLY A 303 18.99 -12.47 -14.34
N LYS A 304 18.15 -11.46 -14.55
CA LYS A 304 18.29 -10.12 -13.99
C LYS A 304 17.17 -9.83 -12.99
N LEU A 305 17.54 -9.33 -11.82
CA LEU A 305 16.59 -8.89 -10.82
C LEU A 305 15.94 -7.56 -11.23
N GLN A 306 14.64 -7.46 -10.98
CA GLN A 306 13.80 -6.30 -11.26
C GLN A 306 12.97 -5.99 -10.03
N PHE A 307 13.16 -4.83 -9.45
CA PHE A 307 12.42 -4.36 -8.28
C PHE A 307 10.95 -4.12 -8.65
N MET A 308 10.04 -4.83 -8.00
CA MET A 308 8.62 -4.82 -8.28
C MET A 308 7.86 -4.72 -6.95
N ASP A 309 7.68 -3.51 -6.47
CA ASP A 309 7.06 -3.24 -5.17
C ASP A 309 5.53 -3.37 -5.26
N ILE A 310 5.00 -4.38 -4.61
CA ILE A 310 3.56 -4.66 -4.56
C ILE A 310 2.88 -3.79 -3.51
N ASP A 311 3.55 -3.51 -2.41
CA ASP A 311 3.02 -2.75 -1.28
C ASP A 311 2.93 -1.25 -1.57
N MET A 312 4.00 -0.70 -2.14
CA MET A 312 4.07 0.71 -2.56
C MET A 312 3.55 0.95 -3.98
N ASP A 313 3.04 -0.07 -4.65
CA ASP A 313 2.50 0.03 -6.02
C ASP A 313 3.51 0.59 -7.04
N CYS A 314 4.81 0.29 -6.94
CA CYS A 314 5.81 0.91 -7.79
C CYS A 314 6.87 -0.05 -8.34
N PHE A 315 7.45 0.36 -9.44
CA PHE A 315 8.69 -0.12 -10.04
C PHE A 315 9.38 1.04 -10.76
N TYR A 316 10.65 0.93 -11.01
CA TYR A 316 11.46 1.99 -11.64
C TYR A 316 12.09 1.46 -12.91
N LEU A 317 11.98 2.22 -14.01
CA LEU A 317 12.50 1.82 -15.30
C LEU A 317 13.96 2.24 -15.48
N ASP A 318 14.67 1.53 -16.36
CA ASP A 318 16.02 1.89 -16.79
C ASP A 318 16.05 3.23 -17.55
N ARG A 319 17.23 3.68 -17.95
CA ARG A 319 17.39 4.95 -18.66
C ARG A 319 16.73 4.96 -20.04
N GLU A 320 16.60 3.81 -20.66
CA GLU A 320 15.88 3.64 -21.93
C GLU A 320 14.36 3.47 -21.75
N ASN A 321 13.89 3.44 -20.50
CA ASN A 321 12.48 3.21 -20.13
C ASN A 321 11.93 1.86 -20.62
N GLU A 322 12.76 0.86 -20.78
CA GLU A 322 12.36 -0.42 -21.37
C GLU A 322 12.00 -1.47 -20.31
N ARG A 323 12.75 -1.52 -19.20
CA ARG A 323 12.63 -2.58 -18.20
C ARG A 323 12.75 -2.03 -16.78
N PRO A 324 12.10 -2.66 -15.82
CA PRO A 324 12.36 -2.38 -14.41
C PRO A 324 13.81 -2.66 -14.05
N VAL A 325 14.37 -1.81 -13.19
CA VAL A 325 15.74 -1.96 -12.67
C VAL A 325 15.70 -2.74 -11.36
N SER A 326 16.89 -3.24 -10.95
CA SER A 326 17.04 -3.86 -9.62
C SER A 326 17.15 -2.82 -8.51
N GLY A 327 16.94 -3.23 -7.27
CA GLY A 327 17.21 -2.38 -6.11
C GLY A 327 18.67 -1.94 -6.02
N ASP A 328 19.64 -2.76 -6.46
CA ASP A 328 21.05 -2.36 -6.55
C ASP A 328 21.26 -1.20 -7.52
N ALA A 329 20.52 -1.17 -8.63
CA ALA A 329 20.59 -0.04 -9.55
C ALA A 329 19.96 1.21 -8.93
N CYS A 330 18.87 1.09 -8.19
CA CYS A 330 18.26 2.18 -7.44
C CYS A 330 19.19 2.71 -6.33
N ALA A 331 19.86 1.83 -5.59
CA ALA A 331 20.83 2.19 -4.56
C ALA A 331 22.06 2.89 -5.13
N ARG A 332 22.52 2.45 -6.30
CA ARG A 332 23.63 3.11 -7.01
C ARG A 332 23.24 4.47 -7.57
N ASP A 333 22.01 4.62 -8.04
CA ASP A 333 21.55 5.83 -8.73
C ASP A 333 20.13 6.22 -8.31
N HIS A 334 20.04 7.00 -7.27
CA HIS A 334 18.77 7.46 -6.69
C HIS A 334 17.91 8.29 -7.67
N ASP A 335 18.48 8.86 -8.73
CA ASP A 335 17.69 9.55 -9.75
C ASP A 335 16.70 8.62 -10.46
N LEU A 336 17.00 7.33 -10.57
CA LEU A 336 16.04 6.36 -11.12
C LEU A 336 14.73 6.34 -10.34
N VAL A 337 14.78 6.62 -9.04
CA VAL A 337 13.62 6.74 -8.15
C VAL A 337 13.08 8.17 -8.13
N ARG A 338 13.95 9.17 -7.92
CA ARG A 338 13.55 10.59 -7.75
C ARG A 338 12.84 11.17 -8.96
N ARG A 339 13.21 10.76 -10.16
CA ARG A 339 12.58 11.26 -11.39
C ARG A 339 11.09 10.92 -11.48
N GLU A 340 10.62 9.93 -10.72
CA GLU A 340 9.20 9.63 -10.59
C GLU A 340 8.60 10.46 -9.45
N LEU A 341 7.71 11.38 -9.71
CA LEU A 341 7.11 12.25 -8.70
C LEU A 341 5.83 11.70 -8.09
N ASN A 342 5.13 10.82 -8.81
CA ASN A 342 3.89 10.21 -8.38
C ASN A 342 4.02 8.69 -8.47
N TYR A 343 4.23 8.11 -7.36
CA TYR A 343 4.32 6.68 -7.19
C TYR A 343 2.97 6.16 -6.75
N GLY A 344 2.54 5.05 -7.07
CA GLY A 344 1.27 4.43 -6.76
C GLY A 344 0.53 4.89 -5.48
N ARG A 345 -0.39 4.11 -5.03
CA ARG A 345 -1.32 4.52 -3.95
C ARG A 345 -0.65 4.80 -2.61
N VAL A 346 0.39 4.07 -2.27
CA VAL A 346 1.08 4.22 -0.98
C VAL A 346 2.16 5.29 -1.06
N VAL A 347 2.98 5.26 -2.10
CA VAL A 347 4.12 6.19 -2.24
C VAL A 347 3.67 7.63 -2.45
N SER A 348 2.49 7.86 -3.01
CA SER A 348 1.91 9.21 -3.10
C SER A 348 1.70 9.90 -1.74
N SER A 349 1.79 9.15 -0.64
CA SER A 349 1.74 9.71 0.72
C SER A 349 3.04 10.36 1.17
N PHE A 350 4.18 10.12 0.50
CA PHE A 350 5.45 10.76 0.82
C PHE A 350 5.43 12.23 0.44
N GLU A 351 6.00 13.05 1.29
CA GLU A 351 6.05 14.51 1.08
C GLU A 351 7.06 14.92 0.01
N SER A 352 8.01 14.04 -0.35
CA SER A 352 9.03 14.30 -1.36
C SER A 352 9.48 13.03 -2.08
N SER A 353 10.07 13.18 -3.28
CA SER A 353 10.72 12.09 -4.02
C SER A 353 12.00 11.56 -3.35
N GLU A 354 12.53 12.29 -2.39
CA GLU A 354 13.73 11.90 -1.63
C GLU A 354 13.46 10.72 -0.68
N ALA A 355 12.29 10.68 -0.06
CA ALA A 355 11.94 9.62 0.89
C ALA A 355 11.92 8.22 0.23
N PRO A 356 11.28 7.99 -0.92
CA PRO A 356 11.38 6.72 -1.62
C PRO A 356 12.80 6.38 -2.07
N ALA A 357 13.57 7.35 -2.56
CA ALA A 357 14.96 7.13 -2.96
C ALA A 357 15.83 6.68 -1.78
N ALA A 358 15.62 7.26 -0.61
CA ALA A 358 16.36 6.94 0.61
C ALA A 358 16.02 5.56 1.21
N LEU A 359 15.06 4.83 0.68
CA LEU A 359 14.86 3.42 1.03
C LEU A 359 16.01 2.54 0.53
N PHE A 360 16.65 2.91 -0.60
CA PHE A 360 17.72 2.16 -1.23
C PHE A 360 19.08 2.64 -0.73
N GLY A 361 19.88 1.72 -0.20
CA GLY A 361 21.16 2.08 0.39
C GLY A 361 22.17 0.94 0.37
N PRO A 362 23.40 1.20 0.85
CA PRO A 362 24.49 0.23 0.82
C PRO A 362 24.27 -0.96 1.77
N ASP A 363 23.37 -0.82 2.75
CA ASP A 363 23.05 -1.87 3.72
C ASP A 363 21.93 -2.81 3.23
N ASP A 364 21.40 -2.58 2.03
CA ASP A 364 20.37 -3.42 1.42
C ASP A 364 20.88 -4.84 1.23
N ARG A 365 20.01 -5.80 1.48
CA ARG A 365 20.37 -7.21 1.33
C ARG A 365 19.27 -8.02 0.68
N LEU A 366 19.68 -8.93 -0.19
CA LEU A 366 18.82 -9.93 -0.80
C LEU A 366 18.74 -11.17 0.09
N TYR A 367 17.56 -11.79 0.13
CA TYR A 367 17.35 -13.08 0.78
C TYR A 367 16.24 -13.86 0.08
N ASP A 368 16.25 -15.19 0.28
CA ASP A 368 15.23 -16.06 -0.31
C ASP A 368 13.92 -15.96 0.45
N ALA A 369 12.81 -15.86 -0.27
CA ALA A 369 11.50 -16.02 0.32
C ALA A 369 11.28 -17.48 0.74
N GLN A 370 10.50 -17.67 1.79
CA GLN A 370 10.02 -19.01 2.14
C GLN A 370 8.93 -19.38 1.14
N LEU A 371 9.21 -20.38 0.31
CA LEU A 371 8.22 -20.89 -0.64
C LEU A 371 7.14 -21.65 0.15
N ARG A 372 5.92 -21.16 0.14
CA ARG A 372 4.77 -21.71 0.84
C ARG A 372 3.62 -21.82 -0.13
N GLY A 373 2.74 -22.77 0.07
CA GLY A 373 1.54 -22.98 -0.72
C GLY A 373 0.46 -23.59 0.16
N HIS A 374 -0.53 -22.79 0.50
CA HIS A 374 -1.77 -23.25 1.12
C HIS A 374 -2.78 -23.62 0.04
N ALA A 375 -3.82 -24.37 0.42
CA ALA A 375 -4.97 -24.63 -0.43
C ALA A 375 -6.26 -24.35 0.34
N ILE A 376 -7.20 -23.71 -0.30
CA ILE A 376 -8.56 -23.56 0.20
C ILE A 376 -9.29 -24.87 -0.09
N ALA A 377 -9.14 -25.81 0.82
CA ALA A 377 -9.75 -27.14 0.72
C ALA A 377 -10.59 -27.42 1.97
N TYR A 378 -11.84 -27.77 1.78
CA TYR A 378 -12.76 -28.07 2.87
C TYR A 378 -13.85 -29.06 2.44
N THR A 379 -14.49 -29.64 3.42
CA THR A 379 -15.58 -30.58 3.20
C THR A 379 -16.81 -30.05 3.95
N LEU A 380 -17.93 -29.95 3.26
CA LEU A 380 -19.22 -29.67 3.90
C LEU A 380 -19.91 -31.01 4.20
N ARG A 381 -20.10 -31.27 5.48
CA ARG A 381 -20.87 -32.42 5.96
C ARG A 381 -22.38 -32.19 5.69
N PRO A 382 -23.22 -33.21 5.69
CA PRO A 382 -24.67 -33.03 5.66
C PRO A 382 -25.14 -32.03 6.73
N GLY A 383 -25.85 -30.98 6.30
CA GLY A 383 -26.30 -29.91 7.20
C GLY A 383 -25.23 -28.84 7.52
N GLU A 384 -24.11 -28.85 6.80
CA GLU A 384 -23.08 -27.83 6.93
C GLU A 384 -23.09 -26.87 5.73
N LYS A 385 -22.86 -25.58 6.02
CA LYS A 385 -22.76 -24.53 5.01
C LYS A 385 -21.59 -23.61 5.25
N ALA A 386 -21.03 -23.07 4.16
CA ALA A 386 -20.13 -21.92 4.14
C ALA A 386 -20.92 -20.70 3.72
N ASP A 387 -20.83 -19.62 4.49
CA ASP A 387 -21.51 -18.34 4.26
C ASP A 387 -20.46 -17.25 4.17
N PHE A 388 -20.20 -16.76 2.99
CA PHE A 388 -19.21 -15.73 2.65
C PHE A 388 -19.89 -14.38 2.48
N ARG A 389 -19.27 -13.30 2.99
CA ARG A 389 -19.86 -11.97 2.94
C ARG A 389 -18.86 -10.93 2.47
N TRP A 390 -19.36 -9.94 1.73
CA TRP A 390 -18.58 -8.79 1.26
C TRP A 390 -18.66 -7.58 2.20
N ASP A 391 -19.69 -7.52 3.04
CA ASP A 391 -19.78 -6.48 4.05
C ASP A 391 -18.82 -6.76 5.21
N ASN A 392 -18.31 -5.69 5.80
CA ASN A 392 -17.46 -5.78 6.99
C ASN A 392 -18.28 -5.83 8.28
N ALA A 393 -19.48 -6.39 8.23
CA ALA A 393 -20.38 -6.52 9.37
C ALA A 393 -20.01 -7.67 10.33
N GLY A 394 -18.79 -8.19 10.18
CA GLY A 394 -18.27 -9.30 10.96
C GLY A 394 -17.73 -8.90 12.33
N LYS A 395 -17.06 -9.86 12.96
CA LYS A 395 -16.39 -9.67 14.24
C LYS A 395 -15.16 -8.80 14.16
N TYR A 396 -14.97 -7.95 15.16
CA TYR A 396 -13.69 -7.35 15.46
C TYR A 396 -12.75 -8.38 16.06
N CYS A 397 -11.53 -8.49 15.52
CA CYS A 397 -10.55 -9.41 16.04
C CYS A 397 -9.43 -8.77 16.84
N ALA A 398 -9.00 -7.56 16.57
CA ALA A 398 -8.03 -6.85 17.39
C ALA A 398 -7.87 -5.38 17.01
N GLU A 399 -7.49 -4.56 17.98
CA GLU A 399 -6.80 -3.30 17.76
C GLU A 399 -5.32 -3.60 17.55
N SER A 400 -4.72 -3.13 16.44
CA SER A 400 -3.28 -3.14 16.34
C SER A 400 -2.71 -2.15 17.34
N GLN A 401 -1.93 -2.60 18.29
CA GLN A 401 -1.27 -1.72 19.26
C GLN A 401 -0.28 -0.75 18.61
N GLN A 402 0.22 -1.07 17.43
CA GLN A 402 1.20 -0.26 16.71
C GLN A 402 0.56 0.84 15.86
N TRP A 403 -0.69 0.61 15.40
CA TRP A 403 -1.49 1.52 14.59
C TRP A 403 -2.91 1.57 15.15
N ALA A 404 -3.04 1.98 16.40
CA ALA A 404 -4.24 1.89 17.24
C ALA A 404 -5.51 2.59 16.72
N HIS A 405 -5.42 3.26 15.59
CA HIS A 405 -6.49 4.10 15.08
C HIS A 405 -7.38 3.42 14.04
N ARG A 406 -7.17 2.15 13.71
CA ARG A 406 -8.02 1.42 12.75
C ARG A 406 -8.36 0.05 13.26
N PRO A 407 -9.54 -0.13 13.86
CA PRO A 407 -10.02 -1.46 14.17
C PRO A 407 -10.12 -2.25 12.87
N LYS A 408 -9.60 -3.46 12.89
CA LYS A 408 -9.61 -4.37 11.76
C LYS A 408 -10.83 -5.23 11.85
N TYR A 409 -11.59 -5.25 10.76
CA TYR A 409 -12.73 -6.13 10.63
C TYR A 409 -12.26 -7.48 10.14
N PHE A 410 -12.50 -8.49 10.97
CA PHE A 410 -12.20 -9.87 10.64
C PHE A 410 -13.43 -10.71 10.94
N GLY A 411 -13.51 -11.90 10.35
CA GLY A 411 -14.63 -12.78 10.57
C GLY A 411 -15.90 -12.30 9.89
N ASN A 412 -15.76 -11.77 8.67
CA ASN A 412 -16.88 -11.42 7.81
C ASN A 412 -17.63 -12.65 7.27
N SER A 413 -17.07 -13.84 7.38
CA SER A 413 -17.61 -15.10 6.84
C SER A 413 -17.70 -16.16 7.92
N LYS A 414 -18.44 -17.23 7.66
CA LYS A 414 -18.62 -18.30 8.66
C LYS A 414 -18.94 -19.65 8.05
N PHE A 415 -18.60 -20.68 8.79
CA PHE A 415 -19.07 -22.04 8.58
C PHE A 415 -20.09 -22.39 9.65
N VAL A 416 -21.23 -22.92 9.24
CA VAL A 416 -22.32 -23.29 10.16
C VAL A 416 -22.64 -24.75 9.97
N PHE A 417 -22.47 -25.53 11.05
CA PHE A 417 -22.76 -26.94 11.06
C PHE A 417 -23.95 -27.22 11.96
N ARG A 418 -25.01 -27.83 11.38
CA ARG A 418 -26.19 -28.33 12.06
C ARG A 418 -26.28 -29.84 11.85
N PRO A 419 -25.66 -30.63 12.75
CA PRO A 419 -25.66 -32.08 12.57
C PRO A 419 -27.07 -32.66 12.68
N ARG A 420 -27.32 -33.74 11.94
CA ARG A 420 -28.48 -34.60 12.20
C ARG A 420 -28.21 -35.40 13.46
N LEU A 421 -29.19 -35.46 14.36
CA LEU A 421 -29.04 -36.08 15.68
C LEU A 421 -29.63 -37.49 15.76
N ASP A 422 -29.52 -38.28 14.66
CA ASP A 422 -29.70 -39.72 14.72
C ASP A 422 -28.35 -40.41 15.00
N LEU A 423 -28.38 -41.63 15.56
CA LEU A 423 -27.17 -42.35 15.93
C LEU A 423 -26.22 -42.60 14.72
N LYS A 424 -26.75 -42.94 13.56
CA LYS A 424 -25.97 -43.21 12.37
C LYS A 424 -25.24 -41.97 11.88
N SER A 425 -25.88 -40.81 11.90
CA SER A 425 -25.28 -39.52 11.57
C SER A 425 -24.27 -39.10 12.60
N ALA A 426 -24.57 -39.27 13.91
CA ALA A 426 -23.65 -38.99 14.98
C ALA A 426 -22.36 -39.84 14.87
N GLU A 427 -22.48 -41.13 14.61
CA GLU A 427 -21.33 -42.03 14.41
C GLU A 427 -20.49 -41.66 13.18
N ARG A 428 -21.14 -41.18 12.12
CA ARG A 428 -20.44 -40.75 10.89
C ARG A 428 -19.71 -39.43 11.06
N ASP A 429 -20.36 -38.43 11.70
CA ASP A 429 -19.93 -37.02 11.66
C ASP A 429 -19.15 -36.60 12.92
N ALA A 430 -19.32 -37.29 14.03
CA ALA A 430 -18.57 -37.03 15.24
C ALA A 430 -17.19 -37.72 15.23
N ALA A 431 -16.20 -37.01 15.77
CA ALA A 431 -14.88 -37.62 15.99
C ALA A 431 -14.88 -38.68 17.09
N VAL A 432 -15.76 -38.51 18.09
CA VAL A 432 -15.99 -39.45 19.20
C VAL A 432 -17.46 -39.41 19.61
N ALA A 433 -18.04 -40.57 19.84
CA ALA A 433 -19.38 -40.71 20.41
C ALA A 433 -19.35 -41.82 21.47
N VAL A 434 -19.73 -41.51 22.68
CA VAL A 434 -19.67 -42.46 23.84
C VAL A 434 -20.98 -42.43 24.61
N GLY A 435 -21.55 -43.61 24.84
CA GLY A 435 -22.69 -43.80 25.75
C GLY A 435 -23.95 -43.07 25.26
N LEU A 436 -24.24 -43.11 23.96
CA LEU A 436 -25.40 -42.42 23.38
C LEU A 436 -26.49 -43.43 22.96
N ALA A 437 -27.74 -43.00 22.99
CA ALA A 437 -28.87 -43.68 22.43
C ALA A 437 -29.73 -42.73 21.60
N ALA A 438 -30.46 -43.28 20.62
CA ALA A 438 -31.48 -42.51 19.89
C ALA A 438 -32.65 -42.22 20.84
N ALA A 439 -33.15 -41.01 20.78
CA ALA A 439 -34.34 -40.55 21.45
C ALA A 439 -35.21 -39.76 20.47
N THR A 440 -36.47 -39.51 20.88
CA THR A 440 -37.40 -38.71 20.06
C THR A 440 -37.76 -37.46 20.84
N ALA A 441 -37.58 -36.29 20.23
CA ALA A 441 -38.00 -35.01 20.77
C ALA A 441 -39.54 -34.90 20.80
N ALA A 442 -40.06 -33.94 21.56
CA ALA A 442 -41.52 -33.73 21.69
C ALA A 442 -42.21 -33.38 20.38
N ASP A 443 -41.48 -32.82 19.38
CA ASP A 443 -41.96 -32.51 18.04
C ASP A 443 -41.86 -33.70 17.05
N GLY A 444 -41.42 -34.87 17.53
CA GLY A 444 -41.22 -36.07 16.70
C GLY A 444 -39.89 -36.12 15.94
N SER A 445 -39.04 -35.12 16.08
CA SER A 445 -37.66 -35.15 15.53
C SER A 445 -36.77 -36.11 16.32
N GLY A 446 -35.73 -36.64 15.63
CA GLY A 446 -34.71 -37.45 16.27
C GLY A 446 -33.81 -36.59 17.16
N ASN A 447 -33.49 -37.08 18.37
CA ASN A 447 -32.48 -36.51 19.24
C ASN A 447 -31.54 -37.59 19.79
N LEU A 448 -30.49 -37.18 20.49
CA LEU A 448 -29.53 -38.04 21.15
C LEU A 448 -29.71 -37.94 22.66
N ALA A 449 -29.60 -39.05 23.33
CA ALA A 449 -29.63 -39.10 24.79
C ALA A 449 -28.44 -39.87 25.34
N GLY A 450 -27.93 -39.42 26.51
CA GLY A 450 -26.85 -40.09 27.20
C GLY A 450 -27.36 -41.33 27.93
N THR A 451 -26.62 -42.43 27.93
CA THR A 451 -26.93 -43.68 28.58
C THR A 451 -26.09 -43.94 29.83
N SER A 452 -25.16 -43.06 30.17
CA SER A 452 -24.27 -43.14 31.32
C SER A 452 -23.86 -41.77 31.83
N ALA A 453 -23.25 -41.70 33.00
CA ALA A 453 -22.74 -40.46 33.57
C ALA A 453 -21.65 -39.80 32.73
N ASP A 454 -20.93 -40.59 31.95
CA ASP A 454 -19.81 -40.16 31.10
C ASP A 454 -20.19 -40.12 29.61
N ALA A 455 -21.47 -39.99 29.28
CA ALA A 455 -21.94 -39.91 27.90
C ALA A 455 -21.56 -38.56 27.24
N TYR A 456 -21.02 -38.60 26.08
CA TYR A 456 -20.68 -37.40 25.32
C TYR A 456 -20.47 -37.65 23.84
N LEU A 457 -20.48 -36.59 23.04
CA LEU A 457 -20.00 -36.58 21.64
C LEU A 457 -19.06 -35.42 21.39
N VAL A 458 -18.16 -35.63 20.43
CA VAL A 458 -17.15 -34.67 20.01
C VAL A 458 -17.25 -34.42 18.52
N TYR A 459 -17.45 -33.20 18.11
CA TYR A 459 -17.31 -32.78 16.74
C TYR A 459 -15.97 -32.11 16.51
N ARG A 460 -15.29 -32.50 15.45
CA ARG A 460 -14.11 -31.77 14.93
C ARG A 460 -14.60 -30.71 13.95
N VAL A 461 -14.18 -29.47 14.15
CA VAL A 461 -14.32 -28.38 13.20
C VAL A 461 -12.97 -28.17 12.52
N GLY A 462 -12.97 -28.11 11.19
CA GLY A 462 -11.77 -27.80 10.40
C GLY A 462 -12.16 -26.92 9.23
N VAL A 463 -11.51 -25.79 9.09
CA VAL A 463 -11.78 -24.80 8.05
C VAL A 463 -10.47 -24.33 7.41
N PRO A 464 -10.42 -24.01 6.11
CA PRO A 464 -9.19 -23.59 5.43
C PRO A 464 -8.82 -22.13 5.72
N TYR A 465 -9.70 -21.36 6.34
CA TYR A 465 -9.56 -19.95 6.66
C TYR A 465 -9.13 -19.73 8.10
N ALA A 466 -8.52 -18.61 8.41
CA ALA A 466 -8.18 -18.25 9.77
C ALA A 466 -9.45 -18.04 10.61
N ILE A 467 -9.52 -18.74 11.74
CA ILE A 467 -10.65 -18.67 12.67
C ILE A 467 -10.58 -17.39 13.49
N CYS A 468 -11.67 -16.64 13.51
CA CYS A 468 -11.83 -15.38 14.22
C CYS A 468 -12.81 -15.46 15.38
N GLY A 469 -13.36 -16.64 15.66
CA GLY A 469 -14.30 -16.87 16.72
C GLY A 469 -15.26 -18.01 16.43
N GLY A 470 -16.29 -18.10 17.23
CA GLY A 470 -17.36 -19.05 17.01
C GLY A 470 -18.43 -18.97 18.08
N THR A 471 -19.54 -19.64 17.80
CA THR A 471 -20.67 -19.74 18.73
C THR A 471 -21.25 -21.14 18.68
N VAL A 472 -21.53 -21.72 19.83
CA VAL A 472 -22.31 -22.96 19.94
C VAL A 472 -23.68 -22.62 20.46
N ARG A 473 -24.70 -23.09 19.77
CA ARG A 473 -26.08 -23.03 20.19
C ARG A 473 -26.62 -24.48 20.27
N ALA A 474 -27.32 -24.83 21.34
CA ALA A 474 -27.84 -26.18 21.50
C ALA A 474 -29.14 -26.18 22.29
N GLY A 475 -30.00 -27.14 22.00
CA GLY A 475 -31.12 -27.53 22.87
C GLY A 475 -30.66 -28.71 23.74
N LEU A 476 -30.52 -28.50 25.05
CA LEU A 476 -30.03 -29.48 25.98
C LEU A 476 -31.07 -29.72 27.08
N GLY A 477 -31.34 -30.97 27.44
CA GLY A 477 -32.32 -31.29 28.44
C GLY A 477 -31.82 -32.30 29.47
N GLY A 478 -32.08 -32.04 30.77
CA GLY A 478 -31.99 -33.07 31.82
C GLY A 478 -33.35 -33.48 32.26
N LYS A 479 -33.57 -34.74 32.67
CA LYS A 479 -34.83 -35.27 33.17
C LYS A 479 -34.80 -35.50 34.68
N GLN A 480 -33.61 -35.63 35.26
CA GLN A 480 -33.40 -35.87 36.68
C GLN A 480 -32.43 -34.86 37.30
N ALA A 481 -32.47 -34.72 38.63
CA ALA A 481 -31.63 -33.78 39.36
C ALA A 481 -30.12 -34.07 39.21
N GLY A 482 -29.74 -35.32 38.95
CA GLY A 482 -28.33 -35.72 38.76
C GLY A 482 -27.84 -35.67 37.32
N ASP A 483 -28.69 -35.38 36.33
CA ASP A 483 -28.28 -35.27 34.93
C ASP A 483 -27.44 -34.02 34.75
N ARG A 484 -26.39 -34.15 33.90
CA ARG A 484 -25.47 -33.03 33.62
C ARG A 484 -25.25 -32.83 32.13
N CYS A 485 -25.60 -31.67 31.65
CA CYS A 485 -25.26 -31.23 30.29
C CYS A 485 -24.08 -30.28 30.31
N SER A 486 -23.16 -30.41 29.35
CA SER A 486 -22.02 -29.48 29.25
C SER A 486 -21.59 -29.25 27.81
N ILE A 487 -20.93 -28.10 27.58
CA ILE A 487 -20.26 -27.75 26.37
C ILE A 487 -18.80 -27.47 26.72
N ALA A 488 -17.88 -28.15 26.06
CA ALA A 488 -16.44 -27.94 26.22
C ALA A 488 -15.75 -27.81 24.87
N VAL A 489 -14.65 -27.04 24.82
CA VAL A 489 -13.87 -26.76 23.62
C VAL A 489 -12.42 -27.16 23.82
N SER A 490 -11.78 -27.65 22.77
CA SER A 490 -10.35 -28.01 22.78
C SER A 490 -9.72 -27.64 21.45
N LEU A 491 -8.45 -27.17 21.50
CA LEU A 491 -7.65 -26.92 20.28
C LEU A 491 -6.89 -28.18 19.83
N ASP A 492 -6.62 -29.11 20.72
CA ASP A 492 -5.77 -30.31 20.49
C ASP A 492 -6.53 -31.65 20.61
N GLY A 493 -7.83 -31.61 20.98
CA GLY A 493 -8.66 -32.78 21.23
C GLY A 493 -8.32 -33.49 22.55
N LYS A 494 -7.39 -32.99 23.34
CA LYS A 494 -6.92 -33.60 24.59
C LYS A 494 -7.18 -32.70 25.79
N THR A 495 -6.85 -31.44 25.69
CA THR A 495 -7.03 -30.44 26.75
C THR A 495 -8.35 -29.73 26.53
N TRP A 496 -9.27 -29.88 27.49
CA TRP A 496 -10.64 -29.39 27.37
C TRP A 496 -10.90 -28.22 28.30
N LYS A 497 -11.49 -27.16 27.75
CA LYS A 497 -12.01 -26.03 28.50
C LYS A 497 -13.54 -26.09 28.47
N GLU A 498 -14.16 -26.35 29.67
CA GLU A 498 -15.61 -26.28 29.79
C GLU A 498 -16.05 -24.81 29.71
N VAL A 499 -16.96 -24.52 28.79
CA VAL A 499 -17.46 -23.17 28.52
C VAL A 499 -18.91 -22.97 28.96
N TRP A 500 -19.62 -24.06 29.17
CA TRP A 500 -20.98 -24.05 29.73
C TRP A 500 -21.30 -25.38 30.39
N THR A 501 -22.10 -25.32 31.44
CA THR A 501 -22.60 -26.51 32.14
C THR A 501 -23.95 -26.23 32.80
N HIS A 502 -24.79 -27.24 32.86
CA HIS A 502 -26.04 -27.28 33.61
C HIS A 502 -26.21 -28.62 34.28
N GLN A 503 -26.68 -28.63 35.50
CA GLN A 503 -27.02 -29.84 36.26
C GLN A 503 -28.46 -29.76 36.72
N GLY A 504 -29.23 -30.79 36.48
CA GLY A 504 -30.60 -30.89 36.88
C GLY A 504 -31.59 -31.15 35.75
N ALA A 505 -32.89 -31.28 36.16
CA ALA A 505 -33.97 -31.40 35.20
C ALA A 505 -34.31 -30.07 34.52
N GLY A 506 -34.85 -30.15 33.32
CA GLY A 506 -35.30 -28.99 32.54
C GLY A 506 -34.55 -28.81 31.22
N VAL A 507 -35.18 -28.10 30.30
CA VAL A 507 -34.60 -27.78 29.00
C VAL A 507 -33.83 -26.48 29.09
N GLN A 508 -32.62 -26.45 28.50
CA GLN A 508 -31.73 -25.31 28.41
C GLN A 508 -31.42 -25.02 26.93
N VAL A 509 -31.30 -23.75 26.59
CA VAL A 509 -30.95 -23.31 25.24
C VAL A 509 -29.73 -22.38 25.33
N PRO A 510 -28.53 -22.92 25.64
CA PRO A 510 -27.34 -22.10 25.73
C PRO A 510 -26.93 -21.53 24.38
N VAL A 511 -26.44 -20.28 24.43
CA VAL A 511 -25.72 -19.59 23.36
C VAL A 511 -24.34 -19.25 23.92
N VAL A 512 -23.32 -19.97 23.45
CA VAL A 512 -21.98 -19.91 24.04
C VAL A 512 -20.99 -19.37 23.01
N THR A 513 -20.40 -18.21 23.28
CA THR A 513 -19.31 -17.65 22.47
C THR A 513 -18.01 -18.36 22.79
N LEU A 514 -17.30 -18.78 21.75
CA LEU A 514 -16.08 -19.57 21.86
C LEU A 514 -14.78 -18.75 21.80
N ASP A 515 -14.84 -17.45 21.52
CA ASP A 515 -13.70 -16.57 21.22
C ASP A 515 -12.56 -16.67 22.25
N ALA A 516 -12.92 -16.55 23.55
CA ALA A 516 -11.97 -16.67 24.65
C ALA A 516 -11.43 -18.10 24.86
N ALA A 517 -12.18 -19.12 24.45
CA ALA A 517 -11.73 -20.49 24.53
C ALA A 517 -10.83 -20.88 23.38
N LEU A 518 -11.06 -20.30 22.21
CA LEU A 518 -10.25 -20.49 21.01
C LEU A 518 -9.01 -19.62 20.99
N ASP A 519 -8.93 -18.60 21.87
CA ASP A 519 -7.80 -17.69 21.97
C ASP A 519 -7.45 -17.07 20.60
N VAL A 520 -8.48 -16.53 19.94
CA VAL A 520 -8.42 -16.11 18.52
C VAL A 520 -7.51 -14.92 18.27
N LEU A 521 -7.20 -14.12 19.29
CA LEU A 521 -6.35 -12.93 19.18
C LEU A 521 -4.85 -13.26 19.24
N ASN A 522 -4.49 -14.47 19.73
CA ASN A 522 -3.11 -14.85 19.91
C ASN A 522 -2.59 -15.74 18.77
N GLN A 523 -1.32 -15.56 18.48
CA GLN A 523 -0.57 -16.32 17.50
C GLN A 523 -0.34 -17.79 17.93
N PRO A 524 -0.30 -18.74 17.02
CA PRO A 524 -0.57 -18.65 15.58
C PRO A 524 -2.07 -18.69 15.24
N ALA A 525 -2.42 -18.37 13.98
CA ALA A 525 -3.77 -18.53 13.46
C ALA A 525 -4.27 -19.99 13.63
N LYS A 526 -5.53 -20.16 13.97
CA LYS A 526 -6.16 -21.46 14.16
C LYS A 526 -7.01 -21.79 12.93
N TYR A 527 -6.99 -23.06 12.55
CA TYR A 527 -7.73 -23.62 11.40
C TYR A 527 -8.63 -24.76 11.80
N GLY A 528 -8.73 -25.07 13.09
CA GLY A 528 -9.59 -26.11 13.61
C GLY A 528 -9.62 -26.16 15.12
N TYR A 529 -10.67 -26.79 15.64
CA TYR A 529 -10.88 -27.05 17.04
C TYR A 529 -11.87 -28.20 17.22
N PHE A 530 -12.13 -28.55 18.47
CA PHE A 530 -13.09 -29.61 18.84
C PHE A 530 -14.13 -29.04 19.77
N VAL A 531 -15.39 -29.46 19.58
CA VAL A 531 -16.52 -29.17 20.46
C VAL A 531 -17.01 -30.49 21.07
N ARG A 532 -17.04 -30.57 22.40
CA ARG A 532 -17.58 -31.70 23.13
C ARG A 532 -18.91 -31.32 23.79
N ILE A 533 -19.96 -32.10 23.51
CA ILE A 533 -21.25 -31.99 24.14
C ILE A 533 -21.37 -33.16 25.14
N GLY A 534 -21.39 -32.86 26.41
CA GLY A 534 -21.58 -33.83 27.48
C GLY A 534 -23.07 -34.03 27.78
N LEU A 535 -23.49 -35.28 27.88
CA LEU A 535 -24.90 -35.72 28.16
C LEU A 535 -24.90 -36.72 29.30
N GLY A 536 -24.26 -36.37 30.43
CA GLY A 536 -24.14 -37.23 31.58
C GLY A 536 -25.51 -37.54 32.23
N SER A 537 -25.88 -38.79 32.18
CA SER A 537 -27.17 -39.29 32.68
C SER A 537 -27.00 -40.23 33.85
N VAL A 538 -27.82 -40.08 34.89
CA VAL A 538 -27.86 -40.97 36.05
C VAL A 538 -28.71 -42.23 35.81
N SER A 539 -29.50 -42.23 34.75
CA SER A 539 -30.35 -43.34 34.35
C SER A 539 -30.51 -43.40 32.82
N ALA A 540 -30.43 -44.58 32.22
CA ALA A 540 -30.67 -44.79 30.80
C ALA A 540 -32.13 -44.55 30.36
N VAL A 541 -33.06 -44.58 31.30
CA VAL A 541 -34.51 -44.46 31.01
C VAL A 541 -34.98 -43.01 31.03
N ALA A 542 -34.32 -42.15 31.80
CA ALA A 542 -34.64 -40.74 31.92
C ALA A 542 -33.32 -39.95 31.80
N ALA A 543 -32.90 -39.72 30.59
CA ALA A 543 -31.55 -39.34 30.25
C ALA A 543 -31.45 -37.86 29.89
N ALA A 544 -30.26 -37.29 30.04
CA ALA A 544 -29.88 -36.00 29.47
C ALA A 544 -29.93 -36.11 27.92
N SER A 545 -30.49 -35.11 27.26
CA SER A 545 -30.70 -35.11 25.79
C SER A 545 -30.07 -33.94 25.11
N LEU A 546 -29.75 -34.15 23.82
CA LEU A 546 -29.40 -33.11 22.86
C LEU A 546 -30.47 -33.12 21.77
N ASP A 547 -31.27 -32.07 21.71
CA ASP A 547 -32.43 -31.96 20.82
C ASP A 547 -32.07 -31.33 19.48
N TRP A 548 -31.17 -30.36 19.52
CA TRP A 548 -30.57 -29.76 18.35
C TRP A 548 -29.21 -29.13 18.69
N LEU A 549 -28.35 -28.94 17.67
CA LEU A 549 -27.02 -28.35 17.79
C LEU A 549 -26.72 -27.49 16.57
N GLU A 550 -26.15 -26.34 16.83
CA GLU A 550 -25.54 -25.49 15.83
C GLU A 550 -24.14 -25.07 16.29
N ILE A 551 -23.14 -25.34 15.43
CA ILE A 551 -21.77 -24.88 15.63
C ILE A 551 -21.48 -23.88 14.53
N GLU A 552 -21.30 -22.61 14.90
CA GLU A 552 -20.91 -21.52 14.03
C GLU A 552 -19.43 -21.19 14.26
N THR A 553 -18.66 -21.13 13.18
CA THR A 553 -17.24 -20.77 13.18
C THR A 553 -17.04 -19.54 12.34
N ASP A 554 -16.63 -18.45 12.96
CA ASP A 554 -16.35 -17.21 12.25
C ASP A 554 -14.94 -17.26 11.64
N VAL A 555 -14.81 -16.84 10.39
CA VAL A 555 -13.54 -16.89 9.64
C VAL A 555 -13.29 -15.60 8.90
N MET A 556 -11.99 -15.36 8.60
CA MET A 556 -11.56 -14.27 7.72
C MET A 556 -11.66 -14.72 6.26
N ALA A 557 -12.32 -13.94 5.42
CA ALA A 557 -12.30 -14.12 3.98
C ALA A 557 -12.16 -12.75 3.28
N ALA A 558 -11.12 -12.60 2.46
CA ALA A 558 -10.89 -11.38 1.73
C ALA A 558 -11.97 -11.16 0.66
N PRO A 559 -12.70 -10.04 0.68
CA PRO A 559 -13.77 -9.80 -0.29
C PRO A 559 -13.32 -9.86 -1.76
N ALA A 560 -12.06 -9.53 -2.05
CA ALA A 560 -11.49 -9.58 -3.39
C ALA A 560 -11.36 -11.02 -3.95
N SER A 561 -11.18 -12.02 -3.08
CA SER A 561 -11.05 -13.43 -3.46
C SER A 561 -12.40 -14.13 -3.66
N LEU A 562 -13.48 -13.55 -3.18
CA LEU A 562 -14.80 -14.16 -3.28
C LEU A 562 -15.38 -14.03 -4.70
N PRO A 563 -16.09 -15.06 -5.19
CA PRO A 563 -16.73 -15.01 -6.49
C PRO A 563 -17.89 -14.02 -6.49
N ARG A 564 -17.69 -12.86 -7.11
CA ARG A 564 -18.60 -11.71 -7.10
C ARG A 564 -19.36 -11.54 -8.41
N LEU A 565 -20.62 -11.12 -8.30
CA LEU A 565 -21.42 -10.68 -9.42
C LEU A 565 -20.98 -9.29 -9.89
N GLN A 566 -21.03 -9.08 -11.19
CA GLN A 566 -20.82 -7.81 -11.88
C GLN A 566 -22.12 -7.39 -12.56
N LEU A 567 -22.27 -6.10 -12.90
CA LEU A 567 -23.41 -5.61 -13.66
C LEU A 567 -23.57 -6.39 -14.99
N GLY A 568 -24.79 -6.75 -15.31
CA GLY A 568 -25.15 -7.54 -16.49
C GLY A 568 -25.05 -9.04 -16.26
N ALA A 569 -24.76 -9.77 -17.32
CA ALA A 569 -24.76 -11.23 -17.34
C ALA A 569 -23.51 -11.81 -16.67
N ASN A 570 -23.72 -12.70 -15.72
CA ASN A 570 -22.67 -13.44 -15.02
C ASN A 570 -22.77 -14.94 -15.33
N HIS A 571 -21.63 -15.57 -15.53
CA HIS A 571 -21.49 -17.00 -15.74
C HIS A 571 -20.83 -17.64 -14.53
N ALA A 572 -21.53 -18.57 -13.89
CA ALA A 572 -21.09 -19.29 -12.71
C ALA A 572 -20.74 -20.74 -13.07
N VAL A 573 -19.61 -21.20 -12.56
CA VAL A 573 -19.14 -22.59 -12.70
C VAL A 573 -18.90 -23.17 -11.31
N TYR A 574 -19.74 -24.13 -10.93
CA TYR A 574 -19.59 -24.92 -9.71
C TYR A 574 -18.87 -26.22 -10.01
N ARG A 575 -17.96 -26.64 -9.10
CA ARG A 575 -17.28 -27.94 -9.12
C ARG A 575 -17.08 -28.46 -7.69
N ALA A 576 -17.15 -29.78 -7.53
CA ALA A 576 -16.79 -30.49 -6.31
C ALA A 576 -15.96 -31.73 -6.65
N GLU A 577 -15.11 -32.13 -5.72
CA GLU A 577 -14.23 -33.31 -5.84
C GLU A 577 -14.82 -34.54 -5.09
N SER A 578 -16.12 -34.51 -4.85
CA SER A 578 -16.81 -35.61 -4.17
C SER A 578 -16.78 -36.91 -4.99
N PRO A 579 -16.61 -38.09 -4.36
CA PRO A 579 -16.53 -39.36 -5.06
C PRO A 579 -17.86 -39.80 -5.70
N SER A 580 -18.96 -39.21 -5.26
CA SER A 580 -20.33 -39.42 -5.81
C SER A 580 -20.99 -38.07 -6.02
N ALA A 581 -22.07 -38.07 -6.81
CA ALA A 581 -22.90 -36.86 -6.96
C ALA A 581 -23.38 -36.37 -5.58
N CYS A 582 -23.26 -35.06 -5.35
CA CYS A 582 -23.68 -34.43 -4.10
C CYS A 582 -24.83 -33.45 -4.38
N ARG A 583 -25.61 -33.17 -3.34
CA ARG A 583 -26.68 -32.18 -3.41
C ARG A 583 -26.27 -30.90 -2.67
N VAL A 584 -26.18 -29.82 -3.44
CA VAL A 584 -25.72 -28.50 -2.93
C VAL A 584 -26.76 -27.44 -3.27
N ARG A 585 -27.01 -26.56 -2.34
CA ARG A 585 -27.74 -25.32 -2.57
C ARG A 585 -26.75 -24.17 -2.56
N ILE A 586 -26.70 -23.38 -3.65
CA ILE A 586 -25.93 -22.14 -3.72
C ILE A 586 -26.90 -20.98 -3.68
N THR A 587 -26.70 -20.05 -2.77
CA THR A 587 -27.52 -18.84 -2.67
C THR A 587 -26.63 -17.62 -2.83
N HIS A 588 -26.95 -16.79 -3.82
CA HIS A 588 -26.37 -15.47 -4.02
C HIS A 588 -27.34 -14.41 -3.51
N GLU A 589 -26.84 -13.53 -2.68
CA GLU A 589 -27.58 -12.34 -2.26
C GLU A 589 -26.83 -11.09 -2.70
N TRP A 590 -27.52 -10.22 -3.40
CA TRP A 590 -26.98 -8.94 -3.84
C TRP A 590 -28.03 -7.85 -3.73
N GLN A 591 -27.63 -6.62 -4.02
CA GLN A 591 -28.55 -5.50 -4.13
C GLN A 591 -28.27 -4.72 -5.39
N GLU A 592 -29.34 -4.18 -5.99
CA GLU A 592 -29.31 -3.39 -7.22
C GLU A 592 -29.72 -1.96 -6.91
N SER A 593 -29.00 -1.00 -7.49
CA SER A 593 -29.33 0.41 -7.38
C SER A 593 -29.36 1.07 -8.76
N ASP A 594 -30.43 1.84 -9.00
CA ASP A 594 -30.58 2.74 -10.16
C ASP A 594 -30.49 4.21 -9.73
N ALA A 595 -30.03 4.48 -8.51
CA ALA A 595 -30.11 5.80 -7.90
C ALA A 595 -29.28 6.85 -8.63
N VAL A 596 -28.21 6.44 -9.30
CA VAL A 596 -27.33 7.33 -10.05
C VAL A 596 -26.96 6.66 -11.37
N LYS A 597 -26.96 7.45 -12.42
CA LYS A 597 -26.40 7.02 -13.70
C LYS A 597 -24.96 7.47 -13.77
N PRO A 598 -23.98 6.56 -13.99
CA PRO A 598 -22.59 6.91 -14.16
C PRO A 598 -22.38 7.95 -15.28
N LEU A 599 -21.39 8.81 -15.10
CA LEU A 599 -21.00 9.80 -16.09
C LEU A 599 -20.59 9.12 -17.42
N PRO A 600 -20.86 9.73 -18.57
CA PRO A 600 -20.44 9.18 -19.85
C PRO A 600 -18.92 9.19 -19.98
N ALA A 601 -18.40 8.32 -20.86
CA ALA A 601 -16.99 8.35 -21.23
C ALA A 601 -16.65 9.65 -21.98
N ILE A 602 -15.43 10.15 -21.81
CA ILE A 602 -14.91 11.27 -22.61
C ILE A 602 -14.66 10.76 -24.04
N ALA A 603 -15.26 11.45 -25.01
CA ALA A 603 -15.24 11.00 -26.40
C ALA A 603 -13.91 11.24 -27.11
N SER A 604 -13.20 12.32 -26.78
CA SER A 604 -11.92 12.64 -27.40
C SER A 604 -11.02 13.46 -26.45
N PRO A 605 -9.70 13.32 -26.54
CA PRO A 605 -8.77 14.15 -25.79
C PRO A 605 -8.51 15.48 -26.48
N GLU A 606 -7.90 16.42 -25.73
CA GLU A 606 -7.33 17.64 -26.29
C GLU A 606 -5.88 17.42 -26.74
N TYR A 607 -5.08 16.70 -25.94
CA TYR A 607 -3.68 16.41 -26.28
C TYR A 607 -3.16 15.22 -25.45
N PRO A 608 -2.35 14.32 -26.07
CA PRO A 608 -2.10 14.18 -27.51
C PRO A 608 -3.35 13.76 -28.27
N GLN A 609 -3.49 14.22 -29.54
CA GLN A 609 -4.56 13.74 -30.40
C GLN A 609 -4.39 12.26 -30.74
N PRO A 610 -5.45 11.48 -30.94
CA PRO A 610 -5.37 10.06 -31.28
C PRO A 610 -4.51 9.83 -32.53
N GLY A 611 -3.54 8.91 -32.41
CA GLY A 611 -2.60 8.58 -33.48
C GLY A 611 -1.48 9.61 -33.72
N ALA A 612 -1.39 10.65 -32.90
CA ALA A 612 -0.39 11.70 -33.06
C ALA A 612 1.05 11.18 -32.83
N THR A 613 1.99 11.76 -33.56
CA THR A 613 3.41 11.70 -33.22
C THR A 613 3.80 13.02 -32.56
N ILE A 614 4.32 12.94 -31.32
CA ILE A 614 4.63 14.11 -30.49
C ILE A 614 6.15 14.18 -30.23
N ARG A 615 6.64 15.40 -29.91
CA ARG A 615 8.07 15.69 -29.71
C ARG A 615 8.34 16.46 -28.41
N ASP A 616 7.33 16.65 -27.58
CA ASP A 616 7.50 17.38 -26.32
C ASP A 616 8.49 16.66 -25.41
N SER A 617 9.53 17.35 -24.96
CA SER A 617 10.50 16.82 -23.99
C SER A 617 9.80 16.45 -22.66
N VAL A 618 8.77 17.23 -22.30
CA VAL A 618 7.89 16.98 -21.14
C VAL A 618 6.45 17.01 -21.64
N VAL A 619 5.82 15.86 -21.70
CA VAL A 619 4.46 15.70 -22.25
C VAL A 619 3.41 16.12 -21.23
N THR A 620 2.46 16.94 -21.63
CA THR A 620 1.28 17.29 -20.82
C THR A 620 0.03 16.76 -21.50
N PHE A 621 -0.56 15.73 -20.94
CA PHE A 621 -1.86 15.21 -21.36
C PHE A 621 -2.97 16.19 -20.96
N SER A 622 -3.97 16.40 -21.84
CA SER A 622 -5.12 17.20 -21.53
C SER A 622 -6.40 16.69 -22.20
N TRP A 623 -7.53 16.97 -21.57
CA TRP A 623 -8.86 16.56 -22.01
C TRP A 623 -9.91 17.57 -21.60
N PRO A 624 -11.08 17.60 -22.28
CA PRO A 624 -12.15 18.52 -21.92
C PRO A 624 -12.74 18.19 -20.55
N ALA A 625 -13.07 19.22 -19.81
CA ALA A 625 -13.81 19.04 -18.56
C ALA A 625 -15.19 18.47 -18.88
N LEU A 626 -15.59 17.44 -18.14
CA LEU A 626 -16.93 16.88 -18.20
C LEU A 626 -17.78 17.48 -17.07
N ASP A 627 -18.94 17.99 -17.42
CA ASP A 627 -19.87 18.55 -16.42
C ASP A 627 -20.27 17.45 -15.40
N GLY A 628 -20.25 17.81 -14.13
CA GLY A 628 -20.47 16.88 -13.05
C GLY A 628 -19.27 15.99 -12.67
N ALA A 629 -18.14 16.05 -13.36
CA ALA A 629 -16.94 15.30 -12.96
C ALA A 629 -16.19 16.00 -11.82
N ARG A 630 -15.86 15.23 -10.77
CA ARG A 630 -15.03 15.67 -9.64
C ARG A 630 -13.56 15.37 -9.88
N GLN A 631 -13.28 14.19 -10.42
CA GLN A 631 -11.92 13.68 -10.63
C GLN A 631 -11.86 12.72 -11.81
N TYR A 632 -10.65 12.46 -12.25
CA TYR A 632 -10.36 11.63 -13.42
C TYR A 632 -9.35 10.56 -13.03
N HIS A 633 -9.59 9.32 -13.47
CA HIS A 633 -8.62 8.25 -13.43
C HIS A 633 -7.96 8.16 -14.80
N PHE A 634 -6.68 8.49 -14.86
CA PHE A 634 -5.87 8.57 -16.07
C PHE A 634 -4.89 7.39 -16.10
N GLN A 635 -4.78 6.71 -17.24
CA GLN A 635 -3.87 5.59 -17.44
C GLN A 635 -3.13 5.70 -18.77
N VAL A 636 -1.83 5.35 -18.77
CA VAL A 636 -1.03 5.10 -19.99
C VAL A 636 -0.45 3.69 -19.92
N SER A 637 -0.47 2.98 -21.06
CA SER A 637 0.08 1.63 -21.20
C SER A 637 0.79 1.47 -22.55
N ARG A 638 1.65 0.47 -22.66
CA ARG A 638 2.18 -0.02 -23.96
C ARG A 638 1.25 -1.05 -24.62
N ARG A 639 0.14 -1.39 -23.97
CA ARG A 639 -0.81 -2.41 -24.42
C ARG A 639 -2.23 -1.87 -24.45
N PRO A 640 -3.01 -2.17 -25.47
CA PRO A 640 -4.38 -1.65 -25.60
C PRO A 640 -5.34 -2.21 -24.52
N GLU A 641 -5.06 -3.37 -23.97
CA GLU A 641 -5.86 -3.99 -22.92
C GLU A 641 -5.62 -3.41 -21.51
N PHE A 642 -4.61 -2.55 -21.33
CA PHE A 642 -4.26 -1.92 -20.04
C PHE A 642 -4.10 -2.92 -18.90
N ARG A 643 -3.52 -4.08 -19.19
CA ARG A 643 -3.27 -5.12 -18.18
C ARG A 643 -2.35 -4.63 -17.05
N TYR A 644 -1.47 -3.69 -17.37
CA TYR A 644 -0.64 -2.95 -16.41
C TYR A 644 -0.29 -1.56 -16.96
N PRO A 645 -0.02 -0.57 -16.11
CA PRO A 645 0.40 0.75 -16.57
C PRO A 645 1.81 0.72 -17.16
N TYR A 646 2.09 1.65 -18.05
CA TYR A 646 3.44 1.85 -18.57
C TYR A 646 4.45 2.08 -17.44
N ARG A 647 4.04 2.87 -16.46
CA ARG A 647 4.73 3.12 -15.19
C ARG A 647 3.72 3.56 -14.14
N PRO A 648 4.04 3.39 -12.85
CA PRO A 648 3.10 3.74 -11.76
C PRO A 648 2.62 5.19 -11.78
N SER A 649 3.49 6.15 -12.14
CA SER A 649 3.14 7.58 -12.25
C SER A 649 2.14 7.91 -13.36
N LEU A 650 1.85 6.96 -14.22
CA LEU A 650 0.87 7.06 -15.30
C LEU A 650 -0.36 6.14 -15.09
N ASP A 651 -0.71 5.90 -13.82
CA ASP A 651 -1.93 5.25 -13.37
C ASP A 651 -2.44 6.02 -12.13
N VAL A 652 -3.06 7.18 -12.35
CA VAL A 652 -3.33 8.16 -11.28
C VAL A 652 -4.77 8.68 -11.30
N VAL A 653 -5.25 9.03 -10.11
CA VAL A 653 -6.53 9.71 -9.92
C VAL A 653 -6.26 11.17 -9.56
N ILE A 654 -6.75 12.09 -10.39
CA ILE A 654 -6.47 13.52 -10.26
C ILE A 654 -7.74 14.37 -10.43
N PRO A 655 -7.81 15.54 -9.78
CA PRO A 655 -8.96 16.44 -9.86
C PRO A 655 -8.89 17.44 -11.05
N THR A 656 -7.81 17.38 -11.84
CA THR A 656 -7.54 18.32 -12.94
C THR A 656 -7.77 17.66 -14.29
N THR A 657 -7.98 18.44 -15.32
CA THR A 657 -8.12 17.99 -16.71
C THR A 657 -6.77 17.96 -17.45
N LYS A 658 -5.67 18.01 -16.72
CA LYS A 658 -4.31 17.96 -17.26
C LYS A 658 -3.41 17.13 -16.37
N TRP A 659 -2.52 16.37 -16.99
CA TRP A 659 -1.48 15.63 -16.31
C TRP A 659 -0.15 15.82 -17.02
N CYS A 660 0.84 16.40 -16.34
CA CYS A 660 2.20 16.56 -16.84
C CYS A 660 3.06 15.38 -16.38
N VAL A 661 3.79 14.76 -17.30
CA VAL A 661 4.75 13.71 -16.94
C VAL A 661 5.82 14.24 -15.97
N PRO A 662 6.33 13.39 -15.06
CA PRO A 662 7.20 13.87 -13.98
C PRO A 662 8.56 14.39 -14.44
N TYR A 663 9.09 13.96 -15.58
CA TYR A 663 10.44 14.34 -16.03
C TYR A 663 10.59 14.27 -17.56
N THR A 664 11.67 14.91 -18.05
CA THR A 664 12.10 14.89 -19.45
C THR A 664 12.55 13.47 -19.86
N GLY A 665 12.08 13.01 -21.04
CA GLY A 665 12.43 11.69 -21.56
C GLY A 665 11.66 10.54 -20.87
N THR A 666 10.45 10.80 -20.41
CA THR A 666 9.54 9.76 -19.87
C THR A 666 9.19 8.71 -20.93
N PHE A 667 9.08 9.10 -22.19
CA PHE A 667 8.74 8.22 -23.29
C PHE A 667 9.96 7.89 -24.14
N SER A 668 9.93 6.72 -24.79
CA SER A 668 10.96 6.27 -25.73
C SER A 668 10.44 6.30 -27.16
N PRO A 669 11.27 6.60 -28.17
CA PRO A 669 10.90 6.51 -29.56
C PRO A 669 10.61 5.05 -29.95
N ASP A 670 10.02 4.86 -31.15
CA ASP A 670 9.69 3.55 -31.74
C ASP A 670 8.71 2.72 -30.92
N THR A 671 7.91 3.36 -30.07
CA THR A 671 6.91 2.71 -29.22
C THR A 671 5.56 3.38 -29.41
N THR A 672 4.52 2.60 -29.63
CA THR A 672 3.14 3.08 -29.57
C THR A 672 2.66 2.99 -28.12
N TYR A 673 2.16 4.09 -27.61
CA TYR A 673 1.54 4.19 -26.30
C TYR A 673 0.04 4.29 -26.44
N TYR A 674 -0.67 3.68 -25.50
CA TYR A 674 -2.13 3.72 -25.37
C TYR A 674 -2.46 4.49 -24.10
N TRP A 675 -3.48 5.31 -24.14
CA TRP A 675 -3.97 5.98 -22.94
C TRP A 675 -5.48 6.10 -22.93
N ARG A 676 -6.02 6.16 -21.75
CA ARG A 676 -7.46 6.27 -21.51
C ARG A 676 -7.73 6.99 -20.22
N LEU A 677 -8.98 7.42 -20.05
CA LEU A 677 -9.43 7.97 -18.78
C LEU A 677 -10.90 7.66 -18.53
N ARG A 678 -11.30 7.76 -17.28
CA ARG A 678 -12.68 7.76 -16.84
C ARG A 678 -12.90 8.84 -15.81
N CYS A 679 -14.18 9.28 -15.63
CA CYS A 679 -14.55 10.33 -14.72
C CYS A 679 -15.23 9.76 -13.47
N CYS A 680 -15.09 10.44 -12.37
CA CYS A 680 -15.82 10.16 -11.14
C CYS A 680 -16.68 11.37 -10.78
N ASP A 681 -17.93 11.14 -10.42
CA ASP A 681 -18.84 12.17 -9.97
C ASP A 681 -18.62 12.55 -8.48
N PRO A 682 -19.28 13.57 -7.94
CA PRO A 682 -19.18 13.95 -6.53
C PRO A 682 -19.67 12.88 -5.54
N LEU A 683 -20.47 11.92 -5.99
CA LEU A 683 -20.97 10.81 -5.17
C LEU A 683 -19.96 9.64 -5.10
N GLY A 684 -18.83 9.75 -5.80
CA GLY A 684 -17.82 8.68 -5.86
C GLY A 684 -18.12 7.61 -6.90
N VAL A 685 -19.04 7.90 -7.84
CA VAL A 685 -19.41 6.95 -8.90
C VAL A 685 -18.55 7.15 -10.13
N TRP A 686 -17.86 6.09 -10.54
CA TRP A 686 -17.03 6.07 -11.73
C TRP A 686 -17.85 5.78 -12.99
N GLY A 687 -17.65 6.60 -14.00
CA GLY A 687 -18.15 6.37 -15.34
C GLY A 687 -17.34 5.31 -16.10
N ALA A 688 -17.78 5.05 -17.32
CA ALA A 688 -17.07 4.16 -18.23
C ALA A 688 -15.71 4.75 -18.64
N TRP A 689 -14.76 3.86 -18.95
CA TRP A 689 -13.51 4.25 -19.59
C TRP A 689 -13.78 4.82 -21.00
N SER A 690 -12.98 5.79 -21.40
CA SER A 690 -12.89 6.19 -22.80
C SER A 690 -12.37 5.04 -23.66
N GLU A 691 -12.62 5.11 -24.97
CA GLU A 691 -11.85 4.30 -25.92
C GLU A 691 -10.35 4.55 -25.74
N PRO A 692 -9.50 3.55 -25.94
CA PRO A 692 -8.07 3.75 -25.91
C PRO A 692 -7.58 4.64 -27.06
N TRP A 693 -6.93 5.74 -26.72
CA TRP A 693 -6.25 6.59 -27.69
C TRP A 693 -4.78 6.23 -27.81
N THR A 694 -4.17 6.48 -28.95
CA THR A 694 -2.76 6.16 -29.19
C THR A 694 -1.94 7.41 -29.49
N PHE A 695 -0.66 7.33 -29.18
CA PHE A 695 0.34 8.29 -29.64
C PHE A 695 1.72 7.61 -29.77
N GLN A 696 2.62 8.26 -30.50
CA GLN A 696 4.04 7.90 -30.56
C GLN A 696 4.86 9.11 -30.14
N TRP A 697 5.95 8.87 -29.44
CA TRP A 697 6.91 9.92 -29.12
C TRP A 697 8.14 9.80 -30.02
N GLN A 698 8.63 10.93 -30.55
CA GLN A 698 9.84 10.99 -31.33
C GLN A 698 10.85 11.94 -30.70
N GLY A 699 12.11 11.54 -30.71
CA GLY A 699 13.20 12.31 -30.18
C GLY A 699 14.47 11.47 -30.04
N PRO A 700 15.55 12.04 -29.53
CA PRO A 700 16.81 11.31 -29.33
C PRO A 700 16.66 10.36 -28.15
N ARG A 701 17.42 9.26 -28.17
CA ARG A 701 17.60 8.40 -27.04
C ARG A 701 18.72 8.88 -26.14
N VAL A 702 18.76 8.35 -24.93
CA VAL A 702 19.76 8.66 -23.92
C VAL A 702 21.17 8.40 -24.44
N PRO A 703 22.13 9.33 -24.27
CA PRO A 703 23.53 9.10 -24.64
C PRO A 703 24.14 7.89 -23.93
N VAL A 704 25.00 7.17 -24.62
CA VAL A 704 25.63 5.93 -24.13
C VAL A 704 27.16 6.09 -24.03
N ASP A 705 27.81 5.09 -23.42
CA ASP A 705 29.28 5.01 -23.27
C ASP A 705 29.90 6.25 -22.60
N LEU A 706 29.20 6.79 -21.62
CA LEU A 706 29.69 7.92 -20.84
C LEU A 706 30.92 7.50 -20.01
N ARG A 707 32.03 8.23 -20.22
CA ARG A 707 33.28 7.96 -19.51
C ARG A 707 34.09 9.24 -19.30
N VAL A 708 35.01 9.21 -18.36
CA VAL A 708 35.94 10.29 -18.05
C VAL A 708 37.34 9.90 -18.50
N GLU A 709 37.99 10.81 -19.23
CA GLU A 709 39.41 10.76 -19.51
C GLU A 709 40.13 11.78 -18.65
N GLN A 710 41.13 11.36 -17.90
CA GLN A 710 42.04 12.26 -17.20
C GLN A 710 43.29 12.50 -18.03
N LYS A 711 43.56 13.77 -18.35
CA LYS A 711 44.72 14.21 -19.04
C LYS A 711 45.42 15.27 -18.18
N ASP A 712 46.50 14.85 -17.49
CA ASP A 712 47.12 15.62 -16.43
C ASP A 712 46.12 15.98 -15.33
N GLN A 713 45.87 17.29 -15.10
CA GLN A 713 44.84 17.79 -14.15
C GLN A 713 43.53 18.19 -14.84
N THR A 714 43.40 17.87 -16.14
CA THR A 714 42.17 18.15 -16.91
C THR A 714 41.34 16.89 -17.03
N PHE A 715 40.03 17.01 -16.83
CA PHE A 715 39.09 15.94 -16.98
C PHE A 715 38.16 16.24 -18.12
N ILE A 716 38.09 15.28 -19.08
CA ILE A 716 37.31 15.36 -20.28
C ILE A 716 36.25 14.27 -20.19
N LEU A 717 35.00 14.69 -20.24
CA LEU A 717 33.86 13.79 -20.38
C LEU A 717 33.69 13.41 -21.84
N HIS A 718 33.52 12.11 -22.12
CA HIS A 718 33.24 11.57 -23.45
C HIS A 718 31.98 10.74 -23.40
N TRP A 719 31.21 10.73 -24.47
CA TRP A 719 30.03 9.90 -24.68
C TRP A 719 29.83 9.56 -26.15
N GLN A 720 28.86 8.70 -26.43
CA GLN A 720 28.43 8.41 -27.78
C GLN A 720 26.94 8.74 -27.93
N PRO A 721 26.53 9.19 -29.15
CA PRO A 721 25.12 9.23 -29.47
C PRO A 721 24.55 7.81 -29.38
N ASN A 722 23.32 7.67 -28.87
CA ASN A 722 22.66 6.36 -28.87
C ASN A 722 22.49 5.90 -30.34
N PRO A 723 22.87 4.67 -30.69
CA PRO A 723 22.71 4.14 -32.03
C PRO A 723 21.25 3.94 -32.46
N ARG A 724 20.33 3.97 -31.48
CA ARG A 724 18.89 3.91 -31.73
C ARG A 724 18.28 5.31 -31.58
N GLY A 725 17.17 5.57 -32.23
CA GLY A 725 16.49 6.86 -32.17
C GLY A 725 17.08 7.91 -33.09
N GLU A 726 16.65 9.15 -32.95
CA GLU A 726 17.10 10.26 -33.78
C GLU A 726 18.50 10.73 -33.38
N ARG A 727 19.29 11.20 -34.39
CA ARG A 727 20.64 11.73 -34.15
C ARG A 727 20.55 13.05 -33.41
N PRO A 728 21.23 13.21 -32.25
CA PRO A 728 21.27 14.47 -31.53
C PRO A 728 21.98 15.57 -32.34
N ALA A 729 21.51 16.80 -32.24
CA ALA A 729 22.14 17.99 -32.76
C ALA A 729 23.13 18.61 -31.76
N LYS A 730 22.82 18.45 -30.47
CA LYS A 730 23.69 18.90 -29.36
C LYS A 730 23.40 18.09 -28.09
N TYR A 731 24.24 18.35 -27.11
CA TYR A 731 24.14 17.72 -25.79
C TYR A 731 24.20 18.77 -24.69
N GLU A 732 23.48 18.51 -23.61
CA GLU A 732 23.55 19.26 -22.37
C GLU A 732 24.31 18.45 -21.33
N VAL A 733 25.25 19.09 -20.67
CA VAL A 733 26.09 18.47 -19.63
C VAL A 733 25.72 19.02 -18.27
N TYR A 734 25.56 18.12 -17.32
CA TYR A 734 25.18 18.40 -15.95
C TYR A 734 26.19 17.82 -14.97
N GLY A 735 26.42 18.49 -13.83
CA GLY A 735 27.36 18.03 -12.83
C GLY A 735 26.93 18.39 -11.41
N SER A 736 27.19 17.49 -10.47
CA SER A 736 26.82 17.65 -9.07
C SER A 736 27.86 16.97 -8.15
N ASP A 737 27.91 17.41 -6.90
CA ASP A 737 28.63 16.71 -5.83
C ASP A 737 27.79 15.63 -5.15
N GLN A 738 26.50 15.58 -5.46
CA GLN A 738 25.57 14.57 -4.96
C GLN A 738 25.58 13.36 -5.87
N LYS A 739 25.88 12.19 -5.33
CA LYS A 739 25.76 10.91 -6.05
C LYS A 739 24.29 10.66 -6.43
N GLY A 740 24.07 10.14 -7.63
CA GLY A 740 22.70 9.89 -8.10
C GLY A 740 21.82 11.14 -8.21
N PHE A 741 22.38 12.30 -8.53
CA PHE A 741 21.64 13.55 -8.67
C PHE A 741 20.69 13.55 -9.87
N SER A 742 19.61 14.32 -9.79
CA SER A 742 18.70 14.61 -10.92
C SER A 742 19.15 15.87 -11.66
N VAL A 743 18.93 15.91 -12.98
CA VAL A 743 19.36 17.02 -13.84
C VAL A 743 18.38 18.20 -13.74
N HIS A 744 18.90 19.42 -13.48
CA HIS A 744 18.12 20.64 -13.41
C HIS A 744 18.88 21.82 -14.00
N LYS A 745 18.23 22.55 -14.90
CA LYS A 745 18.81 23.78 -15.50
C LYS A 745 18.78 24.97 -14.54
N ASP A 746 17.76 25.06 -13.71
CA ASP A 746 17.49 26.18 -12.83
C ASP A 746 17.47 25.74 -11.36
N GLU A 747 17.59 26.72 -10.46
CA GLU A 747 17.32 26.49 -9.04
C GLU A 747 15.90 25.96 -8.89
N HIS A 748 15.74 24.88 -8.13
CA HIS A 748 14.46 24.23 -7.95
C HIS A 748 14.18 23.94 -6.48
N HIS A 749 12.91 23.72 -6.18
CA HIS A 749 12.47 23.36 -4.83
C HIS A 749 12.31 21.85 -4.73
N VAL A 750 13.02 21.24 -3.78
CA VAL A 750 12.85 19.84 -3.40
C VAL A 750 11.98 19.80 -2.15
N PRO A 751 10.77 19.23 -2.21
CA PRO A 751 9.92 19.11 -1.03
C PRO A 751 10.63 18.41 0.13
N GLY A 752 10.49 18.96 1.34
CA GLY A 752 11.16 18.48 2.55
C GLY A 752 12.64 18.87 2.69
N ARG A 753 13.27 19.35 1.61
CA ARG A 753 14.69 19.71 1.57
C ARG A 753 14.95 21.21 1.33
N GLY A 754 14.00 21.88 0.69
CA GLY A 754 14.10 23.30 0.33
C GLY A 754 14.74 23.53 -1.04
N LYS A 755 15.44 24.66 -1.21
CA LYS A 755 16.04 25.05 -2.48
C LYS A 755 17.29 24.23 -2.79
N ALA A 756 17.33 23.67 -4.00
CA ALA A 756 18.49 23.00 -4.58
C ALA A 756 19.04 23.82 -5.77
N PRO A 757 20.35 23.93 -5.93
CA PRO A 757 20.94 24.72 -7.00
C PRO A 757 20.78 24.04 -8.36
N ALA A 758 20.84 24.85 -9.42
CA ALA A 758 21.04 24.34 -10.77
C ALA A 758 22.31 23.51 -10.85
N ASN A 759 22.31 22.50 -11.69
CA ASN A 759 23.47 21.65 -11.93
C ASN A 759 23.85 21.57 -13.44
N PHE A 760 23.25 22.40 -14.28
CA PHE A 760 23.59 22.58 -15.66
C PHE A 760 24.97 23.26 -15.81
N LEU A 761 25.86 22.69 -16.61
CA LEU A 761 27.23 23.19 -16.82
C LEU A 761 27.40 23.86 -18.18
N GLY A 762 26.65 23.44 -19.18
CA GLY A 762 26.74 23.95 -20.52
C GLY A 762 26.23 22.99 -21.58
N GLU A 763 26.29 23.42 -22.85
CA GLU A 763 25.90 22.61 -24.00
C GLU A 763 27.04 22.55 -25.04
N THR A 764 27.06 21.48 -25.82
CA THR A 764 28.06 21.27 -26.90
C THR A 764 27.43 20.43 -28.02
N SER A 765 27.89 20.66 -29.28
CA SER A 765 27.61 19.79 -30.43
C SER A 765 28.57 18.59 -30.52
N GLU A 766 29.67 18.65 -29.78
CA GLU A 766 30.68 17.59 -29.76
C GLU A 766 30.27 16.46 -28.82
N THR A 767 30.87 15.31 -28.95
CA THR A 767 30.69 14.15 -28.08
C THR A 767 31.68 14.11 -26.91
N SER A 768 32.23 15.29 -26.57
CA SER A 768 33.11 15.45 -25.40
C SER A 768 33.05 16.88 -24.86
N MET A 769 33.38 17.05 -23.59
CA MET A 769 33.45 18.34 -22.92
C MET A 769 34.48 18.31 -21.80
N VAL A 770 35.28 19.37 -21.65
CA VAL A 770 36.14 19.58 -20.48
C VAL A 770 35.25 19.96 -19.32
N VAL A 771 35.20 19.12 -18.27
CA VAL A 771 34.31 19.29 -17.11
C VAL A 771 35.02 19.74 -15.85
N ALA A 772 36.33 19.48 -15.75
CA ALA A 772 37.16 20.00 -14.66
C ALA A 772 38.59 20.26 -15.17
N SER A 773 39.16 21.38 -14.79
CA SER A 773 40.52 21.78 -15.08
C SER A 773 41.01 22.84 -14.11
N PRO A 774 42.32 22.90 -13.76
CA PRO A 774 42.88 23.98 -12.95
C PRO A 774 42.73 25.37 -13.58
N LEU A 775 42.48 25.41 -14.88
CA LEU A 775 42.22 26.64 -15.64
C LEU A 775 40.76 27.06 -15.66
N ALA A 776 39.82 26.19 -15.22
CA ALA A 776 38.43 26.54 -15.16
C ALA A 776 38.21 27.63 -14.08
N ALA A 777 37.75 28.79 -14.53
CA ALA A 777 37.68 30.01 -13.71
C ALA A 777 36.66 29.94 -12.59
N ALA A 778 35.85 28.93 -12.49
CA ALA A 778 34.83 28.84 -11.47
C ALA A 778 34.82 27.48 -10.75
N ALA A 779 34.95 27.51 -9.46
CA ALA A 779 34.71 26.37 -8.56
C ALA A 779 33.35 25.67 -8.80
N ALA A 780 32.39 26.37 -9.37
CA ALA A 780 31.10 25.86 -9.77
C ALA A 780 31.12 24.78 -10.84
N ALA A 781 32.18 24.74 -11.69
CA ALA A 781 32.34 23.74 -12.75
C ALA A 781 32.98 22.42 -12.28
N ASN A 782 33.59 22.41 -11.09
CA ASN A 782 34.30 21.25 -10.54
C ASN A 782 33.35 20.40 -9.67
N ARG A 783 32.62 19.53 -10.34
CA ARG A 783 31.73 18.56 -9.70
C ARG A 783 32.33 17.17 -9.74
N VAL A 784 31.81 16.25 -8.95
CA VAL A 784 32.29 14.87 -8.88
C VAL A 784 31.54 13.96 -9.85
N TYR A 785 30.23 14.16 -10.00
CA TYR A 785 29.34 13.33 -10.81
C TYR A 785 28.81 14.09 -12.01
N TYR A 786 28.72 13.43 -13.17
CA TYR A 786 28.28 14.05 -14.40
C TYR A 786 27.28 13.21 -15.16
N ARG A 787 26.35 13.88 -15.85
CA ARG A 787 25.33 13.29 -16.74
C ARG A 787 25.23 14.09 -18.01
N VAL A 788 24.72 13.45 -19.06
CA VAL A 788 24.49 14.06 -20.37
C VAL A 788 23.08 13.82 -20.85
N VAL A 789 22.48 14.82 -21.46
CA VAL A 789 21.16 14.78 -22.10
C VAL A 789 21.39 15.08 -23.60
N ALA A 790 20.76 14.30 -24.48
CA ALA A 790 20.78 14.53 -25.90
C ALA A 790 19.64 15.44 -26.35
N ILE A 791 19.90 16.37 -27.29
CA ILE A 791 18.89 17.28 -27.85
C ILE A 791 18.92 17.11 -29.37
N ASP A 792 17.77 16.91 -29.99
CA ASP A 792 17.65 16.84 -31.45
C ASP A 792 17.63 18.21 -32.14
N GLY A 793 17.49 18.21 -33.47
CA GLY A 793 17.44 19.43 -34.26
C GLY A 793 16.18 20.28 -34.06
N GLN A 794 15.13 19.75 -33.46
CA GLN A 794 13.89 20.45 -33.09
C GLN A 794 13.87 20.90 -31.63
N GLY A 795 14.88 20.58 -30.84
CA GLY A 795 14.94 20.93 -29.40
C GLY A 795 14.32 19.91 -28.47
N THR A 796 13.95 18.73 -28.98
CA THR A 796 13.45 17.64 -28.17
C THR A 796 14.57 17.01 -27.36
N ALA A 797 14.39 16.90 -26.06
CA ALA A 797 15.38 16.35 -25.14
C ALA A 797 15.11 14.88 -24.80
N SER A 798 16.17 14.08 -24.75
CA SER A 798 16.14 12.74 -24.16
C SER A 798 16.06 12.76 -22.63
N GLY A 799 15.89 11.60 -22.00
CA GLY A 799 16.27 11.42 -20.61
C GLY A 799 17.78 11.61 -20.39
N CYS A 800 18.21 11.76 -19.13
CA CYS A 800 19.63 11.86 -18.81
C CYS A 800 20.31 10.47 -18.83
N SER A 801 21.60 10.46 -19.13
CA SER A 801 22.46 9.27 -19.07
C SER A 801 22.59 8.74 -17.64
N ASP A 802 23.15 7.54 -17.48
CA ASP A 802 23.80 7.17 -16.22
C ASP A 802 24.84 8.23 -15.85
N TYR A 803 25.22 8.30 -14.59
CA TYR A 803 26.31 9.19 -14.20
C TYR A 803 27.67 8.51 -14.34
N VAL A 804 28.70 9.33 -14.49
CA VAL A 804 30.09 8.96 -14.27
C VAL A 804 30.69 9.80 -13.17
N GLU A 805 31.76 9.30 -12.59
CA GLU A 805 32.37 9.83 -11.39
C GLU A 805 33.82 10.21 -11.68
N LEU A 806 34.25 11.40 -11.25
CA LEU A 806 35.65 11.78 -11.21
C LEU A 806 36.37 11.11 -10.05
N PRO A 807 37.69 10.84 -10.18
CA PRO A 807 38.49 10.41 -9.01
C PRO A 807 38.37 11.42 -7.88
N HIS A 808 38.10 10.93 -6.64
CA HIS A 808 38.06 11.75 -5.44
C HIS A 808 38.52 10.95 -4.22
N PRO A 809 39.21 11.58 -3.23
CA PRO A 809 39.66 12.99 -3.28
C PRO A 809 40.74 13.21 -4.32
N LEU A 810 40.80 14.39 -4.91
CA LEU A 810 41.87 14.81 -5.82
C LEU A 810 42.06 16.32 -5.71
N ILE A 811 43.31 16.77 -5.58
CA ILE A 811 43.66 18.21 -5.57
C ILE A 811 43.65 18.74 -7.01
N TYR A 812 42.74 19.64 -7.32
CA TYR A 812 42.57 20.20 -8.67
C TYR A 812 43.05 21.65 -8.80
N SER A 813 43.26 22.36 -7.65
CA SER A 813 43.72 23.75 -7.67
C SER A 813 45.18 23.87 -8.06
N ARG A 814 45.55 24.97 -8.70
CA ARG A 814 46.94 25.29 -9.03
C ARG A 814 47.66 25.90 -7.80
N PRO A 815 48.86 25.41 -7.51
CA PRO A 815 49.63 26.02 -6.41
C PRO A 815 50.18 27.39 -6.80
N THR A 816 50.27 28.29 -5.84
CA THR A 816 51.06 29.50 -5.91
C THR A 816 52.53 29.08 -5.79
N THR A 817 53.33 29.28 -6.87
CA THR A 817 54.71 28.80 -6.97
C THR A 817 55.75 29.79 -6.54
N ASP A 818 55.36 31.06 -6.36
CA ASP A 818 56.27 32.15 -5.99
C ASP A 818 55.91 32.73 -4.62
N ALA A 819 56.94 32.97 -3.81
CA ALA A 819 56.87 33.62 -2.51
C ALA A 819 57.97 34.65 -2.40
N SER A 820 57.85 35.63 -1.52
CA SER A 820 58.90 36.64 -1.26
C SER A 820 59.30 36.62 0.21
N ALA A 821 60.57 36.77 0.50
CA ALA A 821 61.05 36.80 1.84
C ALA A 821 60.40 37.97 2.65
N GLY A 822 59.98 37.70 3.86
CA GLY A 822 59.31 38.65 4.71
C GLY A 822 57.83 38.91 4.40
N GLN A 823 57.28 38.30 3.31
CA GLN A 823 55.87 38.43 2.93
C GLN A 823 55.08 37.14 3.25
N PRO A 824 53.83 37.25 3.70
CA PRO A 824 52.97 36.10 3.91
C PRO A 824 52.70 35.37 2.58
N TYR A 825 53.03 34.08 2.55
CA TYR A 825 52.62 33.16 1.47
C TYR A 825 51.29 32.52 1.81
N ARG A 826 50.43 32.35 0.84
CA ARG A 826 49.17 31.66 0.97
C ARG A 826 48.79 30.92 -0.33
N TYR A 827 48.44 29.68 -0.17
CA TYR A 827 47.79 28.85 -1.22
C TYR A 827 46.69 28.02 -0.60
N ALA A 828 45.45 28.13 -1.09
CA ALA A 828 44.36 27.30 -0.69
C ALA A 828 44.19 26.10 -1.65
N ALA A 829 44.66 24.94 -1.23
CA ALA A 829 44.48 23.70 -1.97
C ALA A 829 43.00 23.31 -1.96
N GLN A 830 42.43 23.08 -3.13
CA GLN A 830 41.04 22.63 -3.30
C GLN A 830 41.04 21.22 -3.84
N SER A 831 40.14 20.39 -3.31
CA SER A 831 39.99 19.00 -3.73
C SER A 831 38.52 18.67 -4.06
N PHE A 832 38.35 17.72 -4.97
CA PHE A 832 37.02 17.14 -5.19
C PHE A 832 36.54 16.46 -3.91
N ARG A 833 35.25 16.55 -3.69
CA ARG A 833 34.57 15.94 -2.56
C ARG A 833 33.16 15.51 -2.95
N SER A 834 32.81 14.28 -2.64
CA SER A 834 31.43 13.80 -2.76
C SER A 834 30.60 14.19 -1.56
N LEU A 835 29.36 14.58 -1.78
CA LEU A 835 28.33 14.67 -0.74
C LEU A 835 27.72 13.30 -0.43
N GLY A 836 28.05 12.26 -1.22
CA GLY A 836 27.44 10.94 -1.09
C GLY A 836 25.99 10.89 -1.54
N ASP A 837 25.31 9.87 -1.10
CA ASP A 837 23.89 9.64 -1.37
C ASP A 837 23.01 10.38 -0.38
N TYR A 838 21.85 10.81 -0.86
CA TYR A 838 20.82 11.38 0.01
C TYR A 838 20.02 10.29 0.69
N GLN A 839 19.73 10.41 1.98
CA GLN A 839 18.92 9.45 2.71
C GLN A 839 17.97 10.09 3.73
N ASN A 840 16.95 9.28 4.08
CA ASN A 840 15.99 9.58 5.10
C ASN A 840 16.22 8.66 6.32
N LYS A 841 17.11 9.04 7.23
CA LYS A 841 17.30 8.36 8.52
C LYS A 841 16.89 9.26 9.67
N PRO A 842 16.26 8.72 10.73
CA PRO A 842 16.02 9.48 11.93
C PRO A 842 17.37 9.95 12.50
N ASP A 843 17.50 11.24 12.76
CA ASP A 843 18.65 11.75 13.51
C ASP A 843 18.51 11.33 14.98
N PRO A 844 19.42 10.50 15.52
CA PRO A 844 19.38 10.11 16.93
C PRO A 844 19.49 11.31 17.89
N ALA A 845 20.06 12.41 17.42
CA ALA A 845 20.26 13.63 18.17
C ALA A 845 19.11 14.65 17.99
N ALA A 846 18.20 14.45 17.05
CA ALA A 846 17.09 15.37 16.81
C ALA A 846 16.11 15.34 17.99
N LYS A 847 15.86 16.51 18.59
CA LYS A 847 14.88 16.68 19.67
C LYS A 847 13.46 16.35 19.24
N ASP A 848 13.17 16.39 17.96
CA ASP A 848 11.86 16.27 17.34
C ASP A 848 11.82 15.04 16.42
N ARG A 849 12.20 13.90 16.79
CA ARG A 849 12.12 12.59 16.12
C ARG A 849 11.56 12.54 14.68
N ARG A 850 11.53 13.67 13.97
CA ARG A 850 11.26 13.75 12.55
C ARG A 850 12.49 13.28 11.81
N TYR A 851 12.27 12.72 10.65
CA TYR A 851 13.36 12.28 9.79
C TYR A 851 14.21 13.51 9.41
N ASP A 852 15.49 13.46 9.77
CA ASP A 852 16.48 14.45 9.31
C ASP A 852 17.07 13.92 8.00
N TYR A 853 16.86 14.67 6.94
CA TYR A 853 17.35 14.30 5.61
C TYR A 853 18.84 14.63 5.53
N ARG A 854 19.68 13.61 5.44
CA ARG A 854 21.15 13.74 5.37
C ARG A 854 21.69 13.06 4.13
N PHE A 855 22.89 13.46 3.75
CA PHE A 855 23.67 12.70 2.81
C PHE A 855 24.46 11.60 3.54
N TRP A 856 24.48 10.40 2.97
CA TRP A 856 25.38 9.34 3.38
C TRP A 856 26.75 9.56 2.79
N ASP A 857 27.76 9.12 3.51
CA ASP A 857 29.12 9.07 3.03
C ASP A 857 29.65 10.42 2.50
N VAL A 858 29.22 11.52 3.14
CA VAL A 858 29.81 12.84 2.91
C VAL A 858 31.31 12.74 3.14
N GLU A 859 32.09 13.05 2.13
CA GLU A 859 33.54 13.00 2.25
C GLU A 859 34.06 14.13 3.15
N GLU A 860 34.91 13.74 4.09
CA GLU A 860 35.71 14.65 4.88
C GLU A 860 37.18 14.60 4.41
N ASN A 861 37.58 15.56 3.58
CA ASN A 861 38.93 15.64 3.11
C ASN A 861 39.84 16.27 4.16
N ARG A 862 41.03 15.66 4.37
CA ARG A 862 42.07 16.12 5.29
C ARG A 862 43.36 16.32 4.51
N PHE A 863 43.95 17.47 4.66
CA PHE A 863 45.17 17.86 3.99
C PHE A 863 46.41 17.77 4.91
N ALA A 864 47.55 17.40 4.31
CA ALA A 864 48.84 17.38 5.01
C ALA A 864 49.96 17.81 4.09
N VAL A 865 51.01 18.39 4.62
CA VAL A 865 52.30 18.61 3.95
C VAL A 865 53.16 17.39 4.18
N LEU A 866 53.50 16.64 3.13
CA LEU A 866 54.42 15.52 3.20
C LEU A 866 55.87 15.94 3.12
N GLU A 867 56.15 16.98 2.30
CA GLU A 867 57.47 17.54 2.10
C GLU A 867 57.35 19.05 1.87
N GLY A 868 58.20 19.85 2.49
CA GLY A 868 58.19 21.27 2.31
C GLY A 868 59.12 22.00 3.28
N PRO A 869 59.33 23.31 3.10
CA PRO A 869 60.16 24.10 4.00
C PRO A 869 59.52 24.23 5.41
N LYS A 870 60.31 24.35 6.46
CA LYS A 870 59.87 24.38 7.84
C LYS A 870 58.92 25.52 8.21
N TRP A 871 58.92 26.63 7.48
CA TRP A 871 58.04 27.75 7.70
C TRP A 871 56.65 27.58 7.09
N LEU A 872 56.46 26.59 6.24
CA LEU A 872 55.21 26.32 5.55
C LEU A 872 54.34 25.35 6.38
N THR A 873 53.11 25.74 6.67
CA THR A 873 52.12 24.92 7.38
C THR A 873 50.83 24.84 6.55
N ILE A 874 50.03 23.81 6.84
CA ILE A 874 48.73 23.61 6.19
C ILE A 874 47.64 23.47 7.25
N ASP A 875 46.51 24.12 7.01
CA ASP A 875 45.30 23.83 7.74
C ASP A 875 44.69 22.53 7.17
N ALA A 876 44.60 21.55 8.04
CA ALA A 876 44.18 20.20 7.62
C ALA A 876 42.73 20.11 7.11
N GLN A 877 41.84 21.03 7.49
CA GLN A 877 40.43 21.05 7.09
C GLN A 877 40.23 21.89 5.83
N THR A 878 40.84 23.05 5.75
CA THR A 878 40.63 23.99 4.65
C THR A 878 41.61 23.82 3.49
N GLY A 879 42.68 23.03 3.69
CA GLY A 879 43.76 22.88 2.69
C GLY A 879 44.58 24.16 2.48
N THR A 880 44.47 25.12 3.38
CA THR A 880 45.19 26.39 3.26
C THR A 880 46.65 26.26 3.71
N LEU A 881 47.57 26.32 2.77
CA LEU A 881 49.00 26.47 3.06
C LEU A 881 49.27 27.93 3.39
N SER A 882 50.03 28.13 4.43
CA SER A 882 50.44 29.49 4.85
C SER A 882 51.77 29.47 5.57
N GLY A 883 52.43 30.62 5.57
CA GLY A 883 53.64 30.87 6.29
C GLY A 883 54.37 32.11 5.76
N THR A 884 55.46 32.50 6.40
CA THR A 884 56.27 33.64 5.98
C THR A 884 57.72 33.18 5.86
N PRO A 885 58.24 33.08 4.62
CA PRO A 885 59.64 32.72 4.44
C PRO A 885 60.57 33.83 4.91
N SER A 886 61.75 33.49 5.38
CA SER A 886 62.83 34.45 5.70
C SER A 886 63.81 34.56 4.48
N GLU A 887 64.73 35.54 4.54
CA GLU A 887 65.77 35.64 3.52
C GLU A 887 66.64 34.39 3.39
N LYS A 888 66.74 33.60 4.46
CA LYS A 888 67.51 32.34 4.48
C LYS A 888 66.83 31.24 3.68
N ASP A 889 65.54 31.36 3.39
CA ASP A 889 64.72 30.43 2.65
C ASP A 889 64.71 30.76 1.16
N ALA A 890 65.42 31.76 0.71
CA ALA A 890 65.52 32.15 -0.69
C ALA A 890 66.07 30.99 -1.56
N GLY A 891 65.38 30.69 -2.64
CA GLY A 891 65.70 29.60 -3.54
C GLY A 891 64.47 28.79 -3.94
N LYS A 892 64.71 27.60 -4.48
CA LYS A 892 63.68 26.65 -4.92
C LYS A 892 63.58 25.52 -3.93
N THR A 893 62.35 25.16 -3.53
CA THR A 893 62.09 24.06 -2.63
C THR A 893 60.91 23.24 -3.18
N LYS A 894 61.07 21.95 -3.09
CA LYS A 894 59.99 21.01 -3.44
C LYS A 894 58.94 21.02 -2.33
N VAL A 895 57.67 21.05 -2.74
CA VAL A 895 56.52 20.92 -1.84
C VAL A 895 55.66 19.76 -2.30
N ARG A 896 55.30 18.87 -1.41
CA ARG A 896 54.36 17.76 -1.64
C ARG A 896 53.22 17.85 -0.62
N LEU A 897 52.03 17.88 -1.14
CA LEU A 897 50.79 17.85 -0.38
C LEU A 897 50.08 16.51 -0.54
N GLU A 898 49.40 16.12 0.45
CA GLU A 898 48.49 14.96 0.40
C GLU A 898 47.08 15.39 0.83
N VAL A 899 46.04 14.85 0.19
CA VAL A 899 44.68 14.88 0.66
C VAL A 899 44.20 13.43 0.86
N LYS A 900 43.51 13.19 1.99
CA LYS A 900 42.91 11.88 2.32
C LYS A 900 41.45 12.09 2.72
N ASN A 901 40.60 11.15 2.37
CA ASN A 901 39.28 11.02 2.95
C ASN A 901 39.21 9.89 3.99
N GLN A 902 38.10 9.79 4.70
CA GLN A 902 37.85 8.76 5.72
C GLN A 902 37.64 7.36 5.13
N PHE A 903 37.42 7.24 3.84
CA PHE A 903 37.24 5.97 3.11
C PHE A 903 38.54 5.37 2.58
N GLY A 904 39.71 5.98 2.89
CA GLY A 904 41.03 5.50 2.46
C GLY A 904 41.45 6.00 1.09
N GLY A 905 40.67 6.84 0.44
CA GLY A 905 41.06 7.55 -0.78
C GLY A 905 42.16 8.57 -0.47
N ARG A 906 43.15 8.68 -1.36
CA ARG A 906 44.27 9.64 -1.25
C ARG A 906 44.73 10.15 -2.59
N ALA A 907 45.18 11.39 -2.61
CA ALA A 907 45.85 11.99 -3.74
C ALA A 907 46.97 12.92 -3.28
N GLU A 908 47.97 13.11 -4.13
CA GLU A 908 49.11 13.98 -3.87
C GLU A 908 49.22 15.06 -4.94
N GLN A 909 49.74 16.22 -4.55
CA GLN A 909 50.12 17.28 -5.43
C GLN A 909 51.57 17.70 -5.14
N GLU A 910 52.39 17.80 -6.17
CA GLU A 910 53.76 18.16 -6.07
C GLU A 910 54.05 19.41 -6.91
N PHE A 911 54.83 20.36 -6.36
CA PHE A 911 55.25 21.57 -7.05
C PHE A 911 56.54 22.11 -6.49
N GLU A 912 57.23 22.91 -7.28
CA GLU A 912 58.38 23.67 -6.86
C GLU A 912 57.97 25.08 -6.39
N LEU A 913 58.29 25.42 -5.15
CA LEU A 913 58.06 26.74 -4.57
C LEU A 913 59.34 27.56 -4.62
N LYS A 914 59.31 28.72 -5.30
CA LYS A 914 60.42 29.65 -5.42
C LYS A 914 60.24 30.80 -4.46
N VAL A 915 61.21 30.99 -3.59
CA VAL A 915 61.28 32.15 -2.66
C VAL A 915 62.23 33.16 -3.23
N GLY A 916 61.73 34.35 -3.64
CA GLY A 916 62.47 35.52 -3.99
C GLY A 916 62.99 36.28 -2.76
N ARG A 917 64.12 37.00 -2.92
CA ARG A 917 64.66 37.85 -1.85
C ARG A 917 63.78 39.08 -1.68
#